data_3e01419a3e0d8ebc5d01f3a893bd3837
#
_entry.id   3e01419a3e0d8ebc5d01f3a893bd3837
#
_cell.length_a   1.000
_cell.length_b   1.000
_cell.length_c   1.000
_cell.angle_alpha   90.00
_cell.angle_beta   90.00
_cell.angle_gamma   90.00
#
_symmetry.space_group_name_H-M   'P 1'
#
loop_
_entity.id
_entity.type
_entity.pdbx_description
1 polymer ?
#
loop_
_entity_poly.entity_id
_entity_poly.type
_entity_poly.pdbx_seq_one_letter_code
_entity_poly.pdbx_strand_id
1 'polypeptide(L)'
;MLKNLVFIFICLIGQGAGMVYGQSGSNDHIFPPAPAAKPFIDFDSKGFLVDGRRCFLVSAGMEYARVPHDLWYDRLLRLKRAGFNCIEIYTFWNFHEPQEGRFDFSGDHDLGAFLRLVGRLGLYAIVRVGPYYCAEWDNGGYPLWLRFKPGVRVREDNAEFEKYVDRFFDRLFPIVCGQQINHGGPVVLVQLENEHPKGWGTYMPDGYFRHLREKALSLGLEVPYFFSGLHHASDPASNDAEEVTTGPAGSRTLDVMRLDDSTRPNPWMSTEFWSVWYSGYGSTDKDARVYERRTWKIIAHGGNGYNYYMAYGGSNFGYTNNDEDAASYDYGAAVGQSGDLRPIYYTFKRAAWFARSFRDILENSTDATGMYAGLVQDTALRVTARHSPAGDLIFLDNPSSVPVRVALAAGAGGAALPAGMVSGAAVGAAGSGRADVVLAPGEIFPVVHHFALTDRVILEWAMVRILGISGEGNVRTMVVYGDSGSSAALHFIVGGGRHVDVHAKFSDARVPAEYTFKAGNMTVRILAVSRALADRTWFLEKGGRSYIASGPAYIGDITFSNNHISLVTETPSQEGRVRDFPVLLYGGAEKPVVLKDNGHVVMGEREEGRGARGVTGGGGEGWQERTAGEPAASGFDDREWKFSEWPQQMGADGDGSPDAWYRTTIRPDTSGAYILQVEGGDRASVFIDGNFVHSGNIHEGEIPLTLSKGKHELAVFTAHDGRDKLAGFLGSMETADSKGLTGHPRLEKGVPSRHELGDWHFLRASGPLSPGQVVLPTGKEEGWTSYLIGQDAFDHRQGFGWFRALLPEPPVGITKGVLSFTSVDENATVFLNGRQLARHEGWNQPFEISLDRLDTLQRPLVLTLFIENYTNEGGVDRPVRVKYIKDAQDITGWCMRGGIAEPQAITGWKMLQVASGGRDTTVSGPPCYYRTKFKIPVYGVTGDHPIWRVQTTGLGHGSVWVNGHNLGRYPEKTAAPGLYIPECWLKAGSNELVIYEEDGHRPDRVSVQQEAAAGRVLSVNSNF
;
A
#
# COMPACT_ATOMS: atom_id res chain seq x y z
N MET A 1 1.34 -3.34 -18.92
CA MET A 1 2.80 -3.51 -19.00
C MET A 1 3.56 -2.17 -19.03
N LEU A 2 3.05 -1.12 -19.69
CA LEU A 2 3.72 0.18 -19.71
C LEU A 2 3.58 0.98 -18.40
N LYS A 3 2.44 0.87 -17.71
CA LYS A 3 2.23 1.53 -16.40
C LYS A 3 3.28 1.14 -15.34
N ASN A 4 3.81 -0.07 -15.40
CA ASN A 4 4.83 -0.56 -14.46
C ASN A 4 6.24 -0.02 -14.72
N LEU A 5 6.53 0.44 -15.96
CA LEU A 5 7.85 0.99 -16.29
C LEU A 5 8.01 2.44 -15.78
N VAL A 6 6.95 3.22 -15.75
CA VAL A 6 7.02 4.65 -15.40
C VAL A 6 7.36 4.86 -13.93
N PHE A 7 6.82 4.03 -13.03
CA PHE A 7 7.18 4.13 -11.60
C PHE A 7 8.63 3.68 -11.31
N ILE A 8 9.16 2.74 -12.10
CA ILE A 8 10.56 2.30 -12.01
C ILE A 8 11.50 3.37 -12.58
N PHE A 9 11.09 4.10 -13.64
CA PHE A 9 11.93 5.10 -14.30
C PHE A 9 12.08 6.41 -13.52
N ILE A 10 11.10 6.84 -12.77
CA ILE A 10 11.20 8.02 -11.89
C ILE A 10 12.27 7.82 -10.81
N CYS A 11 12.55 6.60 -10.41
CA CYS A 11 13.63 6.26 -9.47
C CYS A 11 15.03 6.15 -10.08
N LEU A 12 15.20 6.08 -11.41
CA LEU A 12 16.47 5.69 -12.03
C LEU A 12 17.34 6.84 -12.60
N ILE A 13 16.87 8.09 -12.69
CA ILE A 13 17.59 9.10 -13.49
C ILE A 13 18.07 10.33 -12.71
N GLY A 14 18.51 10.14 -11.49
CA GLY A 14 19.21 11.18 -10.69
C GLY A 14 20.74 11.20 -10.80
N GLN A 15 21.39 10.72 -11.87
CA GLN A 15 22.86 10.69 -11.92
C GLN A 15 23.44 11.14 -13.25
N GLY A 16 23.64 12.44 -13.39
CA GLY A 16 24.51 12.91 -14.46
C GLY A 16 24.51 14.39 -14.74
N ALA A 17 25.06 15.21 -13.87
CA ALA A 17 25.86 16.39 -14.23
C ALA A 17 26.37 17.05 -12.95
N GLY A 18 27.66 17.13 -12.77
CA GLY A 18 28.29 17.79 -11.64
C GLY A 18 27.95 19.27 -11.61
N MET A 19 27.12 19.66 -10.69
CA MET A 19 27.18 20.94 -10.01
C MET A 19 27.28 20.63 -8.53
N VAL A 20 28.39 21.11 -7.96
CA VAL A 20 28.60 21.11 -6.52
C VAL A 20 27.58 22.06 -5.93
N TYR A 21 26.42 21.53 -5.59
CA TYR A 21 25.60 22.10 -4.54
C TYR A 21 25.78 21.23 -3.32
N GLY A 22 26.26 21.88 -2.26
CA GLY A 22 26.47 21.23 -1.01
C GLY A 22 25.17 20.63 -0.47
N GLN A 23 25.33 19.44 0.09
CA GLN A 23 24.36 18.68 0.87
C GLN A 23 23.18 18.14 0.09
N SER A 24 23.33 16.92 -0.40
CA SER A 24 22.22 16.01 -0.55
C SER A 24 21.68 15.67 0.85
N GLY A 25 20.81 16.50 1.39
CA GLY A 25 19.97 16.05 2.50
C GLY A 25 19.11 14.90 2.01
N SER A 26 18.95 13.85 2.80
CA SER A 26 17.86 12.91 2.62
C SER A 26 16.57 13.71 2.55
N ASN A 27 15.65 13.34 1.67
CA ASN A 27 14.39 14.07 1.48
C ASN A 27 13.48 14.04 2.71
N ASP A 28 13.75 13.12 3.63
CA ASP A 28 13.06 13.01 4.91
C ASP A 28 13.65 13.98 5.93
N HIS A 29 13.47 15.29 5.70
CA HIS A 29 13.81 16.29 6.71
C HIS A 29 12.83 16.16 7.86
N ILE A 30 13.34 15.74 9.02
CA ILE A 30 12.59 15.74 10.25
C ILE A 30 12.81 17.10 10.91
N PHE A 31 11.73 17.78 11.17
CA PHE A 31 11.74 19.11 11.78
C PHE A 31 11.58 19.00 13.29
N PRO A 32 12.27 19.84 14.05
CA PRO A 32 12.22 19.78 15.50
C PRO A 32 10.79 20.00 16.02
N PRO A 33 10.50 19.49 17.22
CA PRO A 33 9.24 19.78 17.91
C PRO A 33 9.11 21.27 18.17
N ALA A 34 7.92 21.74 18.51
CA ALA A 34 7.70 23.10 18.95
C ALA A 34 8.64 23.45 20.11
N PRO A 35 9.18 24.68 20.18
CA PRO A 35 10.15 25.05 21.19
C PRO A 35 9.57 24.85 22.59
N ALA A 36 10.00 23.82 23.29
CA ALA A 36 9.70 23.56 24.69
C ALA A 36 11.00 23.56 25.49
N ALA A 37 10.93 23.94 26.77
CA ALA A 37 12.12 23.95 27.64
C ALA A 37 12.78 22.56 27.76
N LYS A 38 11.99 21.49 27.66
CA LYS A 38 12.42 20.09 27.53
C LYS A 38 11.39 19.33 26.72
N PRO A 39 11.60 19.10 25.43
CA PRO A 39 10.71 18.27 24.63
C PRO A 39 10.73 16.84 25.16
N PHE A 40 9.54 16.21 25.25
CA PHE A 40 9.45 14.80 25.63
C PHE A 40 9.99 13.88 24.55
N ILE A 41 9.87 14.28 23.30
CA ILE A 41 10.52 13.63 22.16
C ILE A 41 11.35 14.66 21.41
N ASP A 42 12.57 14.25 21.06
CA ASP A 42 13.56 15.04 20.33
C ASP A 42 14.34 14.10 19.40
N PHE A 43 15.25 14.63 18.61
CA PHE A 43 16.13 13.85 17.75
C PHE A 43 17.46 14.56 17.49
N ASP A 44 18.45 13.78 17.09
CA ASP A 44 19.71 14.26 16.50
C ASP A 44 20.12 13.34 15.34
N SER A 45 21.29 13.53 14.79
CA SER A 45 21.81 12.67 13.70
C SER A 45 21.95 11.18 14.05
N LYS A 46 21.87 10.82 15.33
CA LYS A 46 22.02 9.45 15.84
C LYS A 46 20.69 8.77 16.15
N GLY A 47 19.55 9.46 16.01
CA GLY A 47 18.24 8.87 16.22
C GLY A 47 17.31 9.71 17.07
N PHE A 48 16.19 9.09 17.43
CA PHE A 48 15.14 9.69 18.25
C PHE A 48 15.47 9.57 19.73
N LEU A 49 15.01 10.54 20.50
CA LEU A 49 15.12 10.58 21.96
C LEU A 49 13.73 10.73 22.57
N VAL A 50 13.26 9.69 23.23
CA VAL A 50 12.02 9.71 23.98
C VAL A 50 12.34 9.82 25.47
N ASP A 51 11.90 10.88 26.14
CA ASP A 51 12.25 11.22 27.53
C ASP A 51 13.78 11.17 27.77
N GLY A 52 14.53 11.74 26.82
CA GLY A 52 15.99 11.78 26.84
C GLY A 52 16.71 10.43 26.62
N ARG A 53 15.98 9.37 26.32
CA ARG A 53 16.54 8.05 26.00
C ARG A 53 16.40 7.78 24.51
N ARG A 54 17.46 7.26 23.91
CA ARG A 54 17.42 6.88 22.50
C ARG A 54 16.39 5.79 22.25
N CYS A 55 15.79 5.84 21.08
CA CYS A 55 14.80 4.89 20.63
C CYS A 55 15.03 4.52 19.17
N PHE A 56 15.20 3.23 18.89
CA PHE A 56 15.22 2.67 17.54
C PHE A 56 13.78 2.33 17.15
N LEU A 57 13.26 3.02 16.13
CA LEU A 57 11.88 2.82 15.69
C LEU A 57 11.79 1.66 14.70
N VAL A 58 11.09 0.60 15.11
CA VAL A 58 10.71 -0.54 14.27
C VAL A 58 9.21 -0.40 14.01
N SER A 59 8.86 0.25 12.91
CA SER A 59 7.50 0.64 12.59
C SER A 59 6.85 -0.28 11.56
N ALA A 60 5.52 -0.35 11.62
CA ALA A 60 4.68 -1.15 10.76
C ALA A 60 3.52 -0.29 10.22
N GLY A 61 3.38 -0.17 8.90
CA GLY A 61 2.23 0.45 8.26
C GLY A 61 0.99 -0.42 8.42
N MET A 62 -0.06 0.16 9.01
CA MET A 62 -1.38 -0.42 9.15
C MET A 62 -2.45 0.68 9.05
N GLU A 63 -3.20 0.68 7.99
CA GLU A 63 -4.27 1.66 7.76
C GLU A 63 -5.56 1.23 8.47
N TYR A 64 -5.91 1.90 9.57
CA TYR A 64 -7.09 1.55 10.38
C TYR A 64 -8.41 1.67 9.58
N ALA A 65 -8.46 2.52 8.57
CA ALA A 65 -9.62 2.67 7.68
C ALA A 65 -9.94 1.41 6.85
N ARG A 66 -8.96 0.52 6.71
CA ARG A 66 -9.08 -0.75 5.96
C ARG A 66 -9.35 -1.95 6.86
N VAL A 67 -9.70 -1.70 8.13
CA VAL A 67 -9.94 -2.73 9.15
C VAL A 67 -11.13 -2.33 10.01
N PRO A 68 -12.17 -3.16 10.17
CA PRO A 68 -13.25 -2.89 11.11
C PRO A 68 -12.72 -2.67 12.53
N HIS A 69 -13.25 -1.71 13.26
CA HIS A 69 -12.76 -1.34 14.59
C HIS A 69 -12.73 -2.49 15.60
N ASP A 70 -13.66 -3.44 15.49
CA ASP A 70 -13.70 -4.63 16.33
C ASP A 70 -12.48 -5.55 16.16
N LEU A 71 -11.75 -5.42 15.02
CA LEU A 71 -10.57 -6.22 14.71
C LEU A 71 -9.26 -5.48 14.97
N TRP A 72 -9.26 -4.20 15.29
CA TRP A 72 -8.05 -3.42 15.51
C TRP A 72 -7.13 -4.03 16.57
N TYR A 73 -7.73 -4.50 17.68
CA TYR A 73 -6.94 -5.09 18.77
C TYR A 73 -6.14 -6.31 18.31
N ASP A 74 -6.80 -7.27 17.64
CA ASP A 74 -6.13 -8.48 17.14
C ASP A 74 -5.03 -8.15 16.14
N ARG A 75 -5.33 -7.28 15.16
CA ARG A 75 -4.39 -6.92 14.10
C ARG A 75 -3.16 -6.19 14.66
N LEU A 76 -3.34 -5.23 15.54
CA LEU A 76 -2.25 -4.56 16.25
C LEU A 76 -1.44 -5.52 17.13
N LEU A 77 -2.11 -6.47 17.79
CA LEU A 77 -1.43 -7.47 18.61
C LEU A 77 -0.52 -8.38 17.76
N ARG A 78 -0.94 -8.75 16.55
CA ARG A 78 -0.10 -9.50 15.59
C ARG A 78 1.18 -8.74 15.25
N LEU A 79 1.08 -7.46 14.96
CA LEU A 79 2.23 -6.61 14.71
C LEU A 79 3.13 -6.49 15.95
N LYS A 80 2.56 -6.27 17.14
CA LYS A 80 3.33 -6.26 18.39
C LYS A 80 4.07 -7.57 18.62
N ARG A 81 3.46 -8.71 18.32
CA ARG A 81 4.06 -10.05 18.45
C ARG A 81 5.25 -10.26 17.51
N ALA A 82 5.24 -9.61 16.35
CA ALA A 82 6.40 -9.57 15.45
C ALA A 82 7.57 -8.73 15.99
N GLY A 83 7.36 -7.97 17.08
CA GLY A 83 8.42 -7.14 17.68
C GLY A 83 8.37 -5.66 17.29
N PHE A 84 7.39 -5.24 16.52
CA PHE A 84 7.19 -3.81 16.22
C PHE A 84 6.94 -3.02 17.51
N ASN A 85 7.48 -1.80 17.56
CA ASN A 85 7.29 -0.85 18.65
C ASN A 85 6.58 0.43 18.21
N CYS A 86 6.30 0.56 16.91
CA CYS A 86 5.63 1.71 16.32
C CYS A 86 4.62 1.27 15.25
N ILE A 87 3.54 2.01 15.08
CA ILE A 87 2.55 1.83 14.01
C ILE A 87 2.45 3.13 13.24
N GLU A 88 2.51 3.03 11.92
CA GLU A 88 2.27 4.14 11.02
C GLU A 88 0.87 4.05 10.45
N ILE A 89 0.16 5.18 10.37
CA ILE A 89 -1.25 5.27 9.98
C ILE A 89 -1.53 6.45 9.07
N TYR A 90 -2.51 6.27 8.17
CA TYR A 90 -3.06 7.30 7.30
C TYR A 90 -4.44 7.77 7.79
N THR A 91 -4.76 9.04 7.62
CA THR A 91 -6.01 9.64 8.12
C THR A 91 -6.88 10.16 6.97
N PHE A 92 -7.07 9.39 5.93
CA PHE A 92 -7.72 9.77 4.67
C PHE A 92 -8.84 10.80 4.82
N TRP A 93 -8.71 11.91 4.09
CA TRP A 93 -9.66 13.03 4.21
C TRP A 93 -11.08 12.63 3.79
N ASN A 94 -11.24 11.95 2.62
CA ASN A 94 -12.55 11.50 2.16
C ASN A 94 -13.20 10.45 3.07
N PHE A 95 -12.42 9.72 3.85
CA PHE A 95 -12.93 8.79 4.86
C PHE A 95 -13.57 9.53 6.04
N HIS A 96 -13.01 10.67 6.42
CA HIS A 96 -13.52 11.47 7.54
C HIS A 96 -14.48 12.58 7.12
N GLU A 97 -14.43 13.09 5.89
CA GLU A 97 -15.34 14.11 5.35
C GLU A 97 -15.88 13.67 3.97
N PRO A 98 -16.67 12.57 3.89
CA PRO A 98 -17.19 12.08 2.60
C PRO A 98 -18.13 13.09 1.95
N GLN A 99 -18.81 13.91 2.71
CA GLN A 99 -19.65 15.02 2.25
C GLN A 99 -19.16 16.33 2.88
N GLU A 100 -19.19 17.39 2.12
CA GLU A 100 -18.68 18.69 2.57
C GLU A 100 -19.29 19.13 3.90
N GLY A 101 -18.43 19.39 4.88
CA GLY A 101 -18.78 19.82 6.24
C GLY A 101 -19.34 18.71 7.14
N ARG A 102 -19.46 17.49 6.66
CA ARG A 102 -19.91 16.34 7.47
C ARG A 102 -18.76 15.45 7.84
N PHE A 103 -18.25 15.66 9.04
CA PHE A 103 -17.14 14.90 9.58
C PHE A 103 -17.62 13.72 10.42
N ASP A 104 -16.97 12.56 10.24
CA ASP A 104 -17.18 11.38 11.07
C ASP A 104 -15.85 10.92 11.70
N PHE A 105 -15.85 10.79 13.03
CA PHE A 105 -14.78 10.23 13.84
C PHE A 105 -15.36 9.22 14.85
N SER A 106 -16.29 8.38 14.42
CA SER A 106 -16.96 7.37 15.25
C SER A 106 -16.85 5.97 14.63
N GLY A 107 -16.99 4.91 15.44
CA GLY A 107 -16.93 3.53 14.96
C GLY A 107 -15.62 3.23 14.23
N ASP A 108 -15.71 2.80 12.97
CA ASP A 108 -14.54 2.53 12.11
C ASP A 108 -13.73 3.79 11.77
N HIS A 109 -14.33 4.98 11.95
CA HIS A 109 -13.70 6.29 11.74
C HIS A 109 -13.08 6.89 13.02
N ASP A 110 -13.17 6.23 14.19
CA ASP A 110 -12.66 6.77 15.47
C ASP A 110 -11.11 6.67 15.56
N LEU A 111 -10.44 7.61 14.91
CA LEU A 111 -8.98 7.77 15.01
C LEU A 111 -8.49 7.86 16.46
N GLY A 112 -9.25 8.58 17.31
CA GLY A 112 -8.87 8.74 18.71
C GLY A 112 -8.91 7.42 19.47
N ALA A 113 -9.90 6.57 19.23
CA ALA A 113 -9.98 5.24 19.82
C ALA A 113 -8.85 4.34 19.33
N PHE A 114 -8.52 4.39 18.02
CA PHE A 114 -7.41 3.64 17.45
C PHE A 114 -6.08 4.04 18.10
N LEU A 115 -5.77 5.33 18.17
CA LEU A 115 -4.54 5.83 18.79
C LEU A 115 -4.46 5.45 20.28
N ARG A 116 -5.56 5.58 21.03
CA ARG A 116 -5.60 5.11 22.41
C ARG A 116 -5.32 3.60 22.54
N LEU A 117 -5.79 2.81 21.57
CA LEU A 117 -5.52 1.37 21.53
C LEU A 117 -4.05 1.08 21.26
N VAL A 118 -3.43 1.77 20.30
CA VAL A 118 -1.98 1.70 20.04
C VAL A 118 -1.20 1.98 21.34
N GLY A 119 -1.54 3.06 22.04
CA GLY A 119 -0.90 3.42 23.32
C GLY A 119 -1.11 2.37 24.41
N ARG A 120 -2.33 1.80 24.56
CA ARG A 120 -2.60 0.73 25.53
C ARG A 120 -1.78 -0.54 25.25
N LEU A 121 -1.47 -0.81 23.99
CA LEU A 121 -0.59 -1.91 23.61
C LEU A 121 0.90 -1.59 23.85
N GLY A 122 1.25 -0.37 24.27
CA GLY A 122 2.63 0.07 24.50
C GLY A 122 3.40 0.25 23.19
N LEU A 123 2.71 0.68 22.14
CA LEU A 123 3.27 1.00 20.83
C LEU A 123 3.27 2.52 20.64
N TYR A 124 4.24 3.02 19.87
CA TYR A 124 4.26 4.39 19.38
C TYR A 124 3.40 4.52 18.11
N ALA A 125 3.14 5.74 17.69
CA ALA A 125 2.43 6.02 16.44
C ALA A 125 3.13 7.11 15.61
N ILE A 126 3.16 6.90 14.29
CA ILE A 126 3.45 7.90 13.28
C ILE A 126 2.14 8.18 12.57
N VAL A 127 1.70 9.45 12.52
CA VAL A 127 0.41 9.83 11.92
C VAL A 127 0.66 10.64 10.66
N ARG A 128 0.18 10.14 9.53
CA ARG A 128 0.22 10.83 8.24
C ARG A 128 -1.10 11.56 8.03
N VAL A 129 -1.05 12.89 8.09
CA VAL A 129 -2.26 13.75 8.12
C VAL A 129 -2.69 14.28 6.76
N GLY A 130 -1.92 13.99 5.71
CA GLY A 130 -2.19 14.47 4.36
C GLY A 130 -1.91 15.97 4.18
N PRO A 131 -2.68 16.65 3.31
CA PRO A 131 -4.04 16.36 2.80
C PRO A 131 -4.14 15.36 1.64
N TYR A 132 -3.04 15.02 0.98
CA TYR A 132 -2.93 13.99 -0.05
C TYR A 132 -2.22 12.74 0.50
N TYR A 133 -2.63 11.56 0.05
CA TYR A 133 -2.16 10.31 0.63
C TYR A 133 -1.63 9.31 -0.39
N CYS A 134 -2.07 9.34 -1.64
CA CYS A 134 -1.84 8.28 -2.63
C CYS A 134 -2.44 6.94 -2.17
N ALA A 135 -1.64 6.06 -1.61
CA ALA A 135 -1.98 4.87 -0.82
C ALA A 135 -2.96 3.89 -1.50
N GLU A 136 -3.01 3.82 -2.84
CA GLU A 136 -3.98 3.02 -3.59
C GLU A 136 -5.41 3.21 -3.04
N TRP A 137 -5.77 4.46 -2.74
CA TRP A 137 -7.06 4.86 -2.18
C TRP A 137 -7.80 5.77 -3.15
N ASP A 138 -9.13 5.65 -3.20
CA ASP A 138 -9.98 6.42 -4.11
C ASP A 138 -9.62 7.92 -4.10
N ASN A 139 -9.41 8.48 -5.30
CA ASN A 139 -9.10 9.91 -5.52
C ASN A 139 -7.88 10.41 -4.70
N GLY A 140 -6.91 9.51 -4.37
CA GLY A 140 -5.74 9.83 -3.57
C GLY A 140 -6.04 10.31 -2.13
N GLY A 141 -7.24 10.02 -1.64
CA GLY A 141 -7.73 10.41 -0.32
C GLY A 141 -8.47 11.74 -0.27
N TYR A 142 -8.58 12.48 -1.38
CA TYR A 142 -9.37 13.71 -1.43
C TYR A 142 -10.87 13.43 -1.46
N PRO A 143 -11.68 14.22 -0.76
CA PRO A 143 -13.13 14.17 -0.90
C PRO A 143 -13.59 14.49 -2.32
N LEU A 144 -14.52 13.71 -2.84
CA LEU A 144 -15.04 13.88 -4.20
C LEU A 144 -15.63 15.28 -4.44
N TRP A 145 -16.31 15.85 -3.45
CA TRP A 145 -16.91 17.18 -3.54
C TRP A 145 -15.88 18.30 -3.82
N LEU A 146 -14.60 18.10 -3.49
CA LEU A 146 -13.54 19.08 -3.73
C LEU A 146 -13.31 19.34 -5.22
N ARG A 147 -13.54 18.34 -6.08
CA ARG A 147 -13.41 18.44 -7.54
C ARG A 147 -14.36 19.47 -8.17
N PHE A 148 -15.48 19.75 -7.48
CA PHE A 148 -16.53 20.65 -7.96
C PHE A 148 -16.41 22.06 -7.37
N LYS A 149 -15.26 22.40 -6.74
CA LYS A 149 -15.00 23.73 -6.17
C LYS A 149 -14.24 24.60 -7.16
N PRO A 150 -14.84 25.72 -7.61
CA PRO A 150 -14.19 26.59 -8.57
C PRO A 150 -12.86 27.15 -8.02
N GLY A 151 -11.82 27.13 -8.84
CA GLY A 151 -10.51 27.72 -8.53
C GLY A 151 -9.63 26.88 -7.59
N VAL A 152 -10.08 25.71 -7.14
CA VAL A 152 -9.25 24.80 -6.35
C VAL A 152 -8.16 24.21 -7.23
N ARG A 153 -6.92 24.38 -6.79
CA ARG A 153 -5.73 23.72 -7.31
C ARG A 153 -5.01 23.04 -6.16
N VAL A 154 -4.99 21.72 -6.20
CA VAL A 154 -4.47 20.92 -5.10
C VAL A 154 -2.95 20.89 -5.09
N ARG A 155 -2.39 20.79 -3.88
CA ARG A 155 -0.95 20.67 -3.63
C ARG A 155 -0.12 21.84 -4.17
N GLU A 156 -0.74 23.00 -4.30
CA GLU A 156 -0.13 24.27 -4.70
C GLU A 156 -0.42 25.36 -3.65
N ASP A 157 0.33 26.45 -3.68
CA ASP A 157 0.02 27.69 -2.92
C ASP A 157 -1.26 28.29 -3.50
N ASN A 158 -2.40 27.76 -3.05
CA ASN A 158 -3.72 28.08 -3.57
C ASN A 158 -4.70 28.33 -2.43
N ALA A 159 -5.06 29.57 -2.20
CA ALA A 159 -5.90 29.99 -1.07
C ALA A 159 -7.28 29.31 -1.03
N GLU A 160 -7.85 28.94 -2.20
CA GLU A 160 -9.13 28.22 -2.23
C GLU A 160 -8.96 26.78 -1.77
N PHE A 161 -7.86 26.13 -2.12
CA PHE A 161 -7.53 24.78 -1.63
C PHE A 161 -7.18 24.81 -0.13
N GLU A 162 -6.29 25.69 0.26
CA GLU A 162 -5.83 25.83 1.64
C GLU A 162 -6.98 26.07 2.64
N LYS A 163 -7.98 26.82 2.25
CA LYS A 163 -9.20 27.03 3.04
C LYS A 163 -9.92 25.72 3.38
N TYR A 164 -9.97 24.76 2.47
CA TYR A 164 -10.59 23.45 2.73
C TYR A 164 -9.67 22.54 3.54
N VAL A 165 -8.35 22.59 3.29
CA VAL A 165 -7.35 21.90 4.10
C VAL A 165 -7.40 22.38 5.56
N ASP A 166 -7.47 23.68 5.76
CA ASP A 166 -7.59 24.30 7.09
C ASP A 166 -8.80 23.79 7.85
N ARG A 167 -9.96 23.70 7.18
CA ARG A 167 -11.19 23.16 7.77
C ARG A 167 -11.03 21.70 8.18
N PHE A 168 -10.37 20.89 7.36
CA PHE A 168 -10.08 19.49 7.67
C PHE A 168 -9.10 19.39 8.84
N PHE A 169 -8.02 20.16 8.84
CA PHE A 169 -7.03 20.18 9.90
C PHE A 169 -7.62 20.67 11.23
N ASP A 170 -8.53 21.64 11.22
CA ASP A 170 -9.26 22.11 12.41
C ASP A 170 -10.05 20.98 13.11
N ARG A 171 -10.41 19.92 12.39
CA ARG A 171 -11.09 18.74 12.93
C ARG A 171 -10.13 17.61 13.30
N LEU A 172 -9.11 17.38 12.50
CA LEU A 172 -8.17 16.27 12.65
C LEU A 172 -7.16 16.52 13.77
N PHE A 173 -6.51 17.68 13.75
CA PHE A 173 -5.41 17.98 14.67
C PHE A 173 -5.78 17.98 16.15
N PRO A 174 -6.95 18.42 16.61
CA PRO A 174 -7.32 18.26 18.02
C PRO A 174 -7.28 16.80 18.51
N ILE A 175 -7.60 15.83 17.62
CA ILE A 175 -7.53 14.40 17.93
C ILE A 175 -6.07 13.94 17.97
N VAL A 176 -5.28 14.27 16.96
CA VAL A 176 -3.87 13.90 16.85
C VAL A 176 -3.05 14.53 17.98
N CYS A 177 -3.20 15.83 18.18
CA CYS A 177 -2.48 16.58 19.21
C CYS A 177 -2.85 16.12 20.63
N GLY A 178 -4.10 15.76 20.87
CA GLY A 178 -4.53 15.19 22.15
C GLY A 178 -3.93 13.80 22.44
N GLN A 179 -3.34 13.15 21.43
CA GLN A 179 -2.69 11.83 21.55
C GLN A 179 -1.17 11.92 21.37
N GLN A 180 -0.57 13.10 21.39
CA GLN A 180 0.88 13.25 21.36
C GLN A 180 1.52 12.66 22.62
N ILE A 181 2.77 12.20 22.49
CA ILE A 181 3.46 11.49 23.57
C ILE A 181 3.68 12.37 24.81
N ASN A 182 3.91 13.67 24.64
CA ASN A 182 4.00 14.65 25.72
C ASN A 182 2.65 14.88 26.45
N HIS A 183 1.55 14.47 25.84
CA HIS A 183 0.21 14.47 26.45
C HIS A 183 -0.21 13.08 26.97
N GLY A 184 0.72 12.09 26.93
CA GLY A 184 0.48 10.72 27.40
C GLY A 184 -0.10 9.77 26.35
N GLY A 185 -0.22 10.21 25.10
CA GLY A 185 -0.63 9.37 23.97
C GLY A 185 0.55 8.67 23.29
N PRO A 186 0.31 7.94 22.20
CA PRO A 186 1.35 7.20 21.48
C PRO A 186 2.05 7.98 20.36
N VAL A 187 1.54 9.14 19.94
CA VAL A 187 2.03 9.86 18.74
C VAL A 187 3.41 10.45 18.99
N VAL A 188 4.39 10.00 18.22
CA VAL A 188 5.79 10.44 18.31
C VAL A 188 6.26 11.25 17.11
N LEU A 189 5.64 11.05 15.95
CA LEU A 189 5.96 11.74 14.70
C LEU A 189 4.67 12.03 13.93
N VAL A 190 4.67 13.14 13.17
CA VAL A 190 3.59 13.47 12.23
C VAL A 190 4.19 13.74 10.87
N GLN A 191 3.63 13.09 9.85
CA GLN A 191 3.94 13.41 8.45
C GLN A 191 2.88 14.37 7.90
N LEU A 192 3.33 15.49 7.38
CA LEU A 192 2.55 16.44 6.59
C LEU A 192 2.80 16.16 5.12
N GLU A 193 1.75 16.15 4.30
CA GLU A 193 1.85 15.86 2.86
C GLU A 193 2.32 14.44 2.54
N ASN A 194 2.33 14.07 1.27
CA ASN A 194 2.83 12.80 0.79
C ASN A 194 3.42 12.93 -0.61
N GLU A 195 4.70 12.51 -0.77
CA GLU A 195 5.37 12.38 -2.07
C GLU A 195 5.13 13.55 -3.03
N HIS A 196 5.29 14.78 -2.54
CA HIS A 196 5.05 15.96 -3.34
C HIS A 196 6.17 16.18 -4.37
N PRO A 197 5.86 16.33 -5.66
CA PRO A 197 6.88 16.41 -6.71
C PRO A 197 7.85 17.58 -6.56
N LYS A 198 7.40 18.72 -6.01
CA LYS A 198 8.25 19.88 -5.73
C LYS A 198 9.01 19.80 -4.41
N GLY A 199 8.63 18.90 -3.53
CA GLY A 199 9.32 18.71 -2.24
C GLY A 199 10.63 17.95 -2.37
N TRP A 200 10.85 17.30 -3.50
CA TRP A 200 12.01 16.47 -3.70
C TRP A 200 13.25 17.28 -4.10
N GLY A 201 14.29 17.22 -3.26
CA GLY A 201 15.59 17.84 -3.53
C GLY A 201 15.57 19.37 -3.58
N THR A 202 14.43 20.00 -3.52
CA THR A 202 14.27 21.42 -3.32
C THR A 202 13.82 21.64 -1.90
N TYR A 203 14.58 22.39 -1.20
CA TYR A 203 14.24 22.89 0.10
C TYR A 203 12.87 23.57 0.01
N MET A 204 11.94 23.22 0.88
CA MET A 204 10.59 23.75 0.93
C MET A 204 10.50 25.28 1.09
N PRO A 205 10.66 26.08 0.05
CA PRO A 205 10.38 27.51 0.10
C PRO A 205 8.97 27.81 -0.37
N ASP A 206 8.20 26.78 -0.74
CA ASP A 206 6.88 26.91 -1.31
C ASP A 206 5.90 27.40 -0.23
N GLY A 207 5.04 28.32 -0.58
CA GLY A 207 4.00 28.84 0.29
C GLY A 207 3.09 27.76 0.83
N TYR A 208 2.75 26.78 0.01
CA TYR A 208 1.93 25.64 0.37
C TYR A 208 2.49 24.84 1.57
N PHE A 209 3.76 24.41 1.52
CA PHE A 209 4.38 23.65 2.62
C PHE A 209 4.47 24.51 3.89
N ARG A 210 4.75 25.78 3.74
CA ARG A 210 4.77 26.74 4.85
C ARG A 210 3.40 26.84 5.48
N HIS A 211 2.34 26.93 4.66
CA HIS A 211 0.96 26.98 5.13
C HIS A 211 0.60 25.74 5.96
N LEU A 212 0.84 24.53 5.42
CA LEU A 212 0.57 23.28 6.14
C LEU A 212 1.28 23.23 7.49
N ARG A 213 2.58 23.60 7.51
CA ARG A 213 3.38 23.65 8.72
C ARG A 213 2.83 24.64 9.73
N GLU A 214 2.59 25.89 9.33
CA GLU A 214 2.13 26.94 10.21
C GLU A 214 0.74 26.62 10.77
N LYS A 215 -0.14 26.06 9.94
CA LYS A 215 -1.45 25.58 10.37
C LYS A 215 -1.33 24.47 11.41
N ALA A 216 -0.53 23.44 11.16
CA ALA A 216 -0.33 22.33 12.08
C ALA A 216 0.22 22.82 13.45
N LEU A 217 1.24 23.68 13.43
CA LEU A 217 1.81 24.25 14.65
C LEU A 217 0.79 25.12 15.40
N SER A 218 -0.03 25.90 14.70
CA SER A 218 -1.07 26.74 15.31
C SER A 218 -2.16 25.90 16.01
N LEU A 219 -2.38 24.67 15.56
CA LEU A 219 -3.33 23.71 16.11
C LEU A 219 -2.76 22.84 17.24
N GLY A 220 -1.50 23.07 17.64
CA GLY A 220 -0.89 22.42 18.79
C GLY A 220 -0.01 21.23 18.47
N LEU A 221 0.54 21.16 17.25
CA LEU A 221 1.56 20.15 16.94
C LEU A 221 2.85 20.47 17.73
N GLU A 222 3.24 19.56 18.62
CA GLU A 222 4.39 19.70 19.51
C GLU A 222 5.45 18.60 19.30
N VAL A 223 5.10 17.47 18.65
CA VAL A 223 6.05 16.43 18.31
C VAL A 223 6.81 16.77 17.02
N PRO A 224 7.96 16.13 16.74
CA PRO A 224 8.63 16.29 15.47
C PRO A 224 7.73 15.93 14.29
N TYR A 225 7.93 16.60 13.16
CA TYR A 225 7.18 16.37 11.94
C TYR A 225 8.12 16.34 10.74
N PHE A 226 7.65 15.77 9.65
CA PHE A 226 8.42 15.68 8.40
C PHE A 226 7.49 15.73 7.19
N PHE A 227 8.10 15.99 6.03
CA PHE A 227 7.45 15.92 4.74
C PHE A 227 8.13 14.80 3.95
N SER A 228 7.36 13.88 3.38
CA SER A 228 7.88 12.83 2.51
C SER A 228 7.90 13.33 1.07
N GLY A 229 9.08 13.28 0.44
CA GLY A 229 9.27 13.60 -0.98
C GLY A 229 9.03 12.39 -1.88
N LEU A 230 8.90 12.64 -3.21
CA LEU A 230 8.60 11.60 -4.21
C LEU A 230 9.77 10.64 -4.45
N HIS A 231 10.94 10.97 -4.00
CA HIS A 231 12.12 10.20 -4.28
C HIS A 231 12.82 9.74 -3.03
N HIS A 232 12.79 8.46 -2.86
CA HIS A 232 13.64 7.72 -1.95
C HIS A 232 14.97 7.31 -2.62
N ALA A 233 15.41 8.02 -3.66
CA ALA A 233 16.65 7.69 -4.38
C ALA A 233 17.89 7.71 -3.50
N SER A 234 17.80 8.35 -2.34
CA SER A 234 18.79 8.26 -1.27
C SER A 234 18.45 7.18 -0.23
N ASP A 235 17.30 6.50 -0.35
CA ASP A 235 16.93 5.42 0.55
C ASP A 235 17.61 4.11 0.09
N PRO A 236 18.64 3.65 0.79
CA PRO A 236 19.32 2.41 0.43
C PRO A 236 18.46 1.15 0.66
N ALA A 237 17.31 1.30 1.27
CA ALA A 237 16.33 0.24 1.45
C ALA A 237 15.30 0.19 0.32
N SER A 238 15.29 1.19 -0.57
CA SER A 238 14.45 1.17 -1.75
C SER A 238 14.86 0.04 -2.72
N ASN A 239 13.94 -0.32 -3.61
CA ASN A 239 14.19 -1.39 -4.59
C ASN A 239 15.45 -1.17 -5.43
N ASP A 240 15.76 0.08 -5.74
CA ASP A 240 16.87 0.45 -6.61
C ASP A 240 18.22 0.16 -5.99
N ALA A 241 18.29 0.08 -4.68
CA ALA A 241 19.53 -0.19 -3.97
C ALA A 241 20.10 -1.58 -4.24
N GLU A 242 19.30 -2.56 -4.66
CA GLU A 242 19.79 -3.88 -5.03
C GLU A 242 20.09 -4.02 -6.52
N GLU A 243 19.38 -3.34 -7.39
CA GLU A 243 19.70 -3.29 -8.82
C GLU A 243 21.04 -2.58 -9.07
N VAL A 244 21.34 -1.55 -8.31
CA VAL A 244 22.62 -0.83 -8.36
C VAL A 244 23.81 -1.71 -7.94
N THR A 245 23.58 -2.77 -7.13
CA THR A 245 24.67 -3.68 -6.70
C THR A 245 25.01 -4.76 -7.73
N THR A 246 24.18 -4.97 -8.74
CA THR A 246 24.36 -6.03 -9.76
C THR A 246 24.85 -5.52 -11.13
N GLY A 247 24.93 -4.22 -11.32
CA GLY A 247 25.37 -3.62 -12.60
C GLY A 247 26.86 -3.76 -12.88
N PRO A 248 27.25 -4.01 -14.15
CA PRO A 248 28.67 -4.25 -14.53
C PRO A 248 29.56 -3.01 -14.50
N ALA A 249 29.06 -1.83 -14.16
CA ALA A 249 29.76 -0.55 -14.35
C ALA A 249 30.12 0.17 -13.05
N GLY A 250 30.58 -0.54 -12.01
CA GLY A 250 31.10 0.12 -10.81
C GLY A 250 30.07 1.02 -10.12
N SER A 251 28.83 0.65 -10.21
CA SER A 251 27.72 1.32 -9.54
C SER A 251 28.04 1.45 -8.06
N ARG A 252 27.72 2.60 -7.52
CA ARG A 252 27.88 2.90 -6.10
C ARG A 252 27.14 1.85 -5.30
N THR A 253 27.89 0.97 -4.69
CA THR A 253 27.34 -0.07 -3.84
C THR A 253 26.83 0.59 -2.55
N LEU A 254 25.76 0.10 -2.00
CA LEU A 254 25.27 0.46 -0.67
C LEU A 254 26.34 0.40 0.42
N ASP A 255 27.39 -0.36 0.17
CA ASP A 255 28.53 -0.48 1.05
C ASP A 255 29.28 0.84 1.29
N VAL A 256 29.04 1.85 0.46
CA VAL A 256 29.60 3.20 0.60
C VAL A 256 28.62 4.17 1.27
N MET A 257 27.33 3.83 1.36
CA MET A 257 26.35 4.70 2.01
C MET A 257 26.37 4.47 3.51
N ARG A 258 26.80 5.49 4.22
CA ARG A 258 26.73 5.54 5.68
C ARG A 258 25.41 6.19 6.09
N LEU A 259 24.54 5.42 6.71
CA LEU A 259 23.29 5.92 7.24
C LEU A 259 23.51 6.72 8.54
N ASP A 260 24.64 6.52 9.20
CA ASP A 260 25.07 7.21 10.42
C ASP A 260 25.97 8.43 10.16
N ASP A 261 25.80 9.08 9.01
CA ASP A 261 26.55 10.28 8.68
C ASP A 261 26.30 11.38 9.72
N SER A 262 27.34 11.69 10.51
CA SER A 262 27.29 12.70 11.57
C SER A 262 27.17 14.14 11.06
N THR A 263 27.33 14.35 9.76
CA THR A 263 27.11 15.69 9.15
C THR A 263 25.64 15.97 8.89
N ARG A 264 24.77 14.95 8.93
CA ARG A 264 23.33 15.14 8.87
C ARG A 264 22.80 15.66 10.19
N PRO A 265 21.89 16.64 10.16
CA PRO A 265 21.22 17.11 11.38
C PRO A 265 20.12 16.14 11.85
N ASN A 266 19.60 15.29 10.98
CA ASN A 266 18.44 14.43 11.19
C ASN A 266 18.85 12.96 11.31
N PRO A 267 18.05 12.14 12.06
CA PRO A 267 18.20 10.69 12.03
C PRO A 267 17.88 10.16 10.63
N TRP A 268 18.45 9.02 10.29
CA TRP A 268 18.05 8.31 9.09
C TRP A 268 16.98 7.28 9.43
N MET A 269 15.81 7.40 8.80
CA MET A 269 14.72 6.45 8.91
C MET A 269 14.06 6.29 7.54
N SER A 270 13.86 5.05 7.11
CA SER A 270 12.98 4.77 5.97
C SER A 270 11.53 4.90 6.43
N THR A 271 10.83 5.91 5.91
CA THR A 271 9.44 6.22 6.28
C THR A 271 8.41 5.43 5.47
N GLU A 272 8.80 4.97 4.27
CA GLU A 272 8.10 3.96 3.47
C GLU A 272 9.11 2.93 2.99
N PHE A 273 9.37 1.94 3.80
CA PHE A 273 10.15 0.80 3.37
C PHE A 273 9.23 -0.20 2.66
N TRP A 274 9.24 -0.18 1.36
CA TRP A 274 8.42 -1.07 0.53
C TRP A 274 8.92 -2.50 0.66
N SER A 275 8.48 -3.12 1.74
CA SER A 275 8.85 -4.49 2.09
C SER A 275 8.33 -5.52 1.10
N VAL A 276 7.20 -5.23 0.49
CA VAL A 276 6.58 -5.95 -0.62
C VAL A 276 6.02 -4.94 -1.59
N TRP A 277 5.87 -5.32 -2.84
CA TRP A 277 5.17 -4.49 -3.80
C TRP A 277 3.69 -4.85 -3.83
N TYR A 278 2.89 -3.88 -4.17
CA TYR A 278 1.46 -3.96 -4.27
C TYR A 278 0.97 -5.19 -5.05
N SER A 279 0.03 -5.93 -4.49
CA SER A 279 -0.43 -7.21 -5.03
C SER A 279 -1.19 -7.11 -6.36
N GLY A 280 -1.73 -5.92 -6.70
CA GLY A 280 -2.35 -5.66 -8.01
C GLY A 280 -1.38 -5.83 -9.17
N TYR A 281 -0.07 -5.74 -8.91
CA TYR A 281 0.97 -5.85 -9.93
C TYR A 281 1.59 -7.25 -10.02
N GLY A 282 1.05 -8.27 -9.40
CA GLY A 282 1.55 -9.63 -9.54
C GLY A 282 1.36 -10.52 -8.33
N SER A 283 2.19 -11.56 -8.22
CA SER A 283 2.11 -12.59 -7.20
C SER A 283 2.16 -12.03 -5.78
N THR A 284 1.32 -12.55 -4.89
CA THR A 284 1.41 -12.35 -3.44
C THR A 284 2.59 -13.11 -2.83
N ASP A 285 3.20 -14.03 -3.56
CA ASP A 285 4.40 -14.76 -3.17
C ASP A 285 5.64 -13.89 -3.37
N LYS A 286 6.04 -13.21 -2.31
CA LYS A 286 7.26 -12.43 -2.28
C LYS A 286 8.40 -13.24 -1.69
N ASP A 287 9.60 -13.12 -2.26
CA ASP A 287 10.78 -13.79 -1.68
C ASP A 287 11.15 -13.10 -0.36
N ALA A 288 10.75 -13.74 0.74
CA ALA A 288 11.00 -13.26 2.09
C ALA A 288 12.49 -12.98 2.37
N ARG A 289 13.42 -13.65 1.66
CA ARG A 289 14.87 -13.46 1.83
C ARG A 289 15.33 -12.10 1.32
N VAL A 290 14.74 -11.60 0.24
CA VAL A 290 15.08 -10.28 -0.30
C VAL A 290 14.77 -9.19 0.73
N TYR A 291 13.59 -9.25 1.33
CA TYR A 291 13.17 -8.26 2.34
C TYR A 291 13.90 -8.42 3.67
N GLU A 292 14.24 -9.66 4.06
CA GLU A 292 15.12 -9.93 5.21
C GLU A 292 16.47 -9.24 4.99
N ARG A 293 17.08 -9.42 3.81
CA ARG A 293 18.36 -8.81 3.45
C ARG A 293 18.32 -7.28 3.52
N ARG A 294 17.30 -6.66 2.93
CA ARG A 294 17.13 -5.20 2.95
C ARG A 294 17.04 -4.65 4.37
N THR A 295 16.27 -5.30 5.22
CA THR A 295 16.15 -4.92 6.64
C THR A 295 17.49 -5.00 7.35
N TRP A 296 18.24 -6.09 7.15
CA TRP A 296 19.58 -6.25 7.75
C TRP A 296 20.56 -5.19 7.24
N LYS A 297 20.45 -4.74 5.99
CA LYS A 297 21.29 -3.63 5.48
C LYS A 297 21.03 -2.33 6.25
N ILE A 298 19.78 -1.96 6.49
CA ILE A 298 19.46 -0.77 7.29
C ILE A 298 20.14 -0.85 8.66
N ILE A 299 19.99 -1.98 9.34
CA ILE A 299 20.56 -2.18 10.68
C ILE A 299 22.09 -2.13 10.64
N ALA A 300 22.70 -2.82 9.68
CA ALA A 300 24.16 -2.91 9.55
C ALA A 300 24.84 -1.57 9.24
N HIS A 301 24.18 -0.73 8.43
CA HIS A 301 24.74 0.55 7.99
C HIS A 301 24.37 1.74 8.89
N GLY A 302 23.72 1.51 10.03
CA GLY A 302 23.49 2.55 11.03
C GLY A 302 22.21 3.35 10.84
N GLY A 303 21.20 2.79 10.18
CA GLY A 303 19.86 3.36 10.17
C GLY A 303 19.28 3.47 11.58
N ASN A 304 18.44 4.47 11.82
CA ASN A 304 17.89 4.80 13.13
C ASN A 304 16.44 4.32 13.30
N GLY A 305 15.87 3.75 12.25
CA GLY A 305 14.54 3.18 12.22
C GLY A 305 14.11 2.83 10.81
N TYR A 306 13.00 2.14 10.71
CA TYR A 306 12.33 1.82 9.45
C TYR A 306 10.85 1.63 9.68
N ASN A 307 10.05 1.87 8.64
CA ASN A 307 8.61 1.63 8.62
C ASN A 307 8.25 0.76 7.41
N TYR A 308 7.81 -0.47 7.64
CA TYR A 308 7.35 -1.32 6.55
C TYR A 308 6.03 -0.82 5.99
N TYR A 309 6.04 -0.43 4.72
CA TYR A 309 4.87 -0.13 3.92
C TYR A 309 4.59 -1.27 2.94
N MET A 310 3.57 -2.13 3.08
CA MET A 310 2.64 -2.29 4.23
C MET A 310 3.06 -3.51 5.05
N ALA A 311 2.99 -3.43 6.36
CA ALA A 311 3.17 -4.60 7.22
C ALA A 311 1.86 -5.37 7.44
N TYR A 312 0.74 -4.68 7.40
CA TYR A 312 -0.61 -5.23 7.40
C TYR A 312 -1.31 -4.86 6.10
N GLY A 313 -1.85 -5.85 5.42
CA GLY A 313 -2.78 -5.64 4.32
C GLY A 313 -4.17 -5.29 4.86
N GLY A 314 -5.06 -4.83 3.98
CA GLY A 314 -6.40 -4.42 4.40
C GLY A 314 -7.46 -4.75 3.37
N SER A 315 -8.63 -4.17 3.56
CA SER A 315 -9.74 -4.27 2.62
C SER A 315 -10.28 -2.89 2.29
N ASN A 316 -10.57 -2.66 1.03
CA ASN A 316 -11.23 -1.46 0.56
C ASN A 316 -12.75 -1.64 0.71
N PHE A 317 -13.26 -1.43 1.91
CA PHE A 317 -14.68 -1.51 2.18
C PHE A 317 -15.45 -0.38 1.51
N GLY A 318 -16.68 -0.64 1.10
CA GLY A 318 -17.48 0.36 0.38
C GLY A 318 -16.92 0.66 -1.01
N TYR A 319 -16.58 1.93 -1.25
CA TYR A 319 -16.09 2.46 -2.53
C TYR A 319 -14.76 3.18 -2.36
N THR A 320 -13.90 2.67 -1.49
CA THR A 320 -12.63 3.31 -1.13
C THR A 320 -11.46 2.86 -1.99
N ASN A 321 -11.66 1.87 -2.85
CA ASN A 321 -10.66 1.40 -3.80
C ASN A 321 -10.37 2.43 -4.89
N ASN A 322 -9.11 2.46 -5.35
CA ASN A 322 -8.77 3.15 -6.59
C ASN A 322 -9.01 2.24 -7.82
N ASP A 323 -8.64 2.68 -9.02
CA ASP A 323 -8.84 1.95 -10.27
C ASP A 323 -7.88 0.75 -10.45
N GLU A 324 -6.85 0.60 -9.61
CA GLU A 324 -5.85 -0.47 -9.69
C GLU A 324 -6.23 -1.71 -8.90
N ASP A 325 -7.11 -1.60 -7.92
CA ASP A 325 -7.57 -2.68 -7.05
C ASP A 325 -9.10 -2.77 -6.97
N ALA A 326 -9.61 -3.67 -6.14
CA ALA A 326 -11.01 -3.81 -5.83
C ALA A 326 -11.20 -3.92 -4.31
N ALA A 327 -11.92 -4.93 -3.81
CA ALA A 327 -12.14 -5.07 -2.37
C ALA A 327 -10.85 -5.41 -1.60
N SER A 328 -9.91 -6.13 -2.21
CA SER A 328 -8.69 -6.55 -1.52
C SER A 328 -7.58 -5.52 -1.62
N TYR A 329 -7.13 -5.03 -0.49
CA TYR A 329 -5.84 -4.35 -0.31
C TYR A 329 -4.86 -5.22 0.48
N ASP A 330 -4.80 -6.48 0.11
CA ASP A 330 -3.94 -7.44 0.80
C ASP A 330 -2.45 -7.09 0.72
N TYR A 331 -2.02 -6.43 -0.35
CA TYR A 331 -0.68 -5.89 -0.60
C TYR A 331 0.44 -6.96 -0.63
N GLY A 332 0.16 -8.22 -0.36
CA GLY A 332 1.19 -9.23 -0.08
C GLY A 332 1.91 -8.99 1.24
N ALA A 333 1.27 -8.29 2.17
CA ALA A 333 1.83 -7.86 3.44
C ALA A 333 2.16 -9.04 4.37
N ALA A 334 2.97 -8.76 5.40
CA ALA A 334 3.36 -9.73 6.40
C ALA A 334 2.17 -10.32 7.16
N VAL A 335 1.19 -9.48 7.47
CA VAL A 335 -0.13 -9.87 7.98
C VAL A 335 -1.15 -9.57 6.89
N GLY A 336 -1.78 -10.59 6.36
CA GLY A 336 -2.79 -10.46 5.30
C GLY A 336 -4.08 -9.79 5.76
N GLN A 337 -4.97 -9.48 4.81
CA GLN A 337 -6.24 -8.79 5.10
C GLN A 337 -7.12 -9.52 6.13
N SER A 338 -7.06 -10.84 6.19
CA SER A 338 -7.79 -11.67 7.16
C SER A 338 -7.03 -11.91 8.48
N GLY A 339 -5.86 -11.30 8.67
CA GLY A 339 -5.02 -11.51 9.83
C GLY A 339 -4.07 -12.70 9.70
N ASP A 340 -4.04 -13.40 8.59
CA ASP A 340 -3.14 -14.52 8.32
C ASP A 340 -1.67 -14.08 8.34
N LEU A 341 -0.80 -14.92 8.88
CA LEU A 341 0.64 -14.66 8.97
C LEU A 341 1.37 -15.34 7.81
N ARG A 342 2.12 -14.56 7.05
CA ARG A 342 2.85 -15.02 5.87
C ARG A 342 4.33 -15.29 6.16
N PRO A 343 5.06 -16.00 5.28
CA PRO A 343 6.49 -16.25 5.47
C PRO A 343 7.31 -14.99 5.76
N ILE A 344 7.00 -13.87 5.11
CA ILE A 344 7.66 -12.58 5.33
C ILE A 344 7.45 -12.01 6.75
N TYR A 345 6.34 -12.33 7.41
CA TYR A 345 6.10 -11.96 8.80
C TYR A 345 7.21 -12.46 9.74
N TYR A 346 7.64 -13.70 9.52
CA TYR A 346 8.67 -14.30 10.37
C TYR A 346 10.07 -13.73 10.10
N THR A 347 10.34 -13.25 8.88
CA THR A 347 11.59 -12.53 8.61
C THR A 347 11.61 -11.19 9.34
N PHE A 348 10.51 -10.46 9.32
CA PHE A 348 10.37 -9.21 10.07
C PHE A 348 10.48 -9.44 11.57
N LYS A 349 9.84 -10.48 12.08
CA LYS A 349 9.89 -10.87 13.49
C LYS A 349 11.33 -11.15 13.94
N ARG A 350 12.12 -11.88 13.15
CA ARG A 350 13.52 -12.18 13.49
C ARG A 350 14.36 -10.91 13.58
N ALA A 351 14.26 -10.02 12.60
CA ALA A 351 14.99 -8.76 12.58
C ALA A 351 14.54 -7.80 13.69
N ALA A 352 13.24 -7.67 13.91
CA ALA A 352 12.67 -6.78 14.91
C ALA A 352 13.04 -7.19 16.34
N TRP A 353 12.91 -8.47 16.69
CA TRP A 353 13.28 -8.95 18.02
C TRP A 353 14.79 -8.91 18.25
N PHE A 354 15.60 -9.12 17.21
CA PHE A 354 17.05 -8.88 17.28
C PHE A 354 17.32 -7.41 17.58
N ALA A 355 16.78 -6.49 16.80
CA ALA A 355 16.99 -5.05 16.99
C ALA A 355 16.57 -4.61 18.41
N ARG A 356 15.43 -5.07 18.90
CA ARG A 356 14.97 -4.80 20.27
C ARG A 356 15.90 -5.35 21.34
N SER A 357 16.48 -6.52 21.10
CA SER A 357 17.37 -7.18 22.07
C SER A 357 18.74 -6.51 22.16
N PHE A 358 19.20 -5.93 21.07
CA PHE A 358 20.49 -5.24 20.99
C PHE A 358 20.34 -3.73 20.82
N ARG A 359 19.20 -3.16 21.23
CA ARG A 359 18.93 -1.72 21.15
C ARG A 359 20.03 -0.87 21.82
N ASP A 360 20.59 -1.33 22.95
CA ASP A 360 21.62 -0.59 23.69
C ASP A 360 22.90 -0.41 22.85
N ILE A 361 23.15 -1.33 21.90
CA ILE A 361 24.20 -1.16 20.88
C ILE A 361 23.68 -0.25 19.77
N LEU A 362 22.54 -0.59 19.12
CA LEU A 362 22.06 0.09 17.91
C LEU A 362 21.78 1.57 18.14
N GLU A 363 21.18 1.91 19.26
CA GLU A 363 20.78 3.28 19.61
C GLU A 363 21.96 4.21 19.86
N ASN A 364 23.15 3.69 20.16
CA ASN A 364 24.33 4.48 20.52
C ASN A 364 25.56 4.14 19.66
N SER A 365 25.37 3.39 18.58
CA SER A 365 26.50 2.88 17.82
C SER A 365 27.11 3.90 16.86
N THR A 366 28.37 3.65 16.53
CA THR A 366 29.11 4.29 15.45
C THR A 366 29.68 3.21 14.52
N ASP A 367 30.07 3.60 13.30
CA ASP A 367 30.72 2.69 12.36
C ASP A 367 32.06 2.17 12.93
N ALA A 368 32.19 0.86 12.95
CA ALA A 368 33.41 0.15 13.36
C ALA A 368 33.91 -0.81 12.27
N THR A 369 33.43 -0.67 11.05
CA THR A 369 33.78 -1.56 9.93
C THR A 369 35.28 -1.71 9.75
N GLY A 370 36.05 -0.63 9.90
CA GLY A 370 37.51 -0.66 9.82
C GLY A 370 38.18 -1.54 10.87
N MET A 371 37.56 -1.69 12.06
CA MET A 371 38.12 -2.55 13.14
C MET A 371 38.01 -4.04 12.77
N TYR A 372 37.03 -4.40 11.96
CA TYR A 372 36.69 -5.80 11.64
C TYR A 372 36.90 -6.17 10.18
N ALA A 373 37.44 -5.27 9.37
CA ALA A 373 37.63 -5.48 7.92
C ALA A 373 38.42 -6.74 7.56
N GLY A 374 39.34 -7.16 8.46
CA GLY A 374 40.13 -8.37 8.28
C GLY A 374 39.57 -9.63 8.99
N LEU A 375 38.36 -9.58 9.52
CA LEU A 375 37.77 -10.69 10.29
C LEU A 375 37.56 -11.96 9.48
N VAL A 376 37.18 -11.82 8.21
CA VAL A 376 36.98 -12.95 7.31
C VAL A 376 38.09 -13.03 6.27
N GLN A 377 38.48 -14.25 5.89
CA GLN A 377 39.52 -14.49 4.88
C GLN A 377 38.94 -14.52 3.46
N ASP A 378 37.65 -14.85 3.34
CA ASP A 378 36.98 -14.97 2.05
C ASP A 378 36.54 -13.58 1.54
N THR A 379 37.12 -13.18 0.41
CA THR A 379 36.81 -11.89 -0.22
C THR A 379 35.39 -11.81 -0.84
N ALA A 380 34.70 -12.94 -0.96
CA ALA A 380 33.30 -12.96 -1.37
C ALA A 380 32.37 -12.42 -0.26
N LEU A 381 32.82 -12.42 0.98
CA LEU A 381 32.06 -11.86 2.10
C LEU A 381 32.44 -10.40 2.35
N ARG A 382 31.45 -9.58 2.63
CA ARG A 382 31.62 -8.21 3.08
C ARG A 382 31.40 -8.13 4.58
N VAL A 383 32.10 -7.24 5.24
CA VAL A 383 31.98 -7.00 6.67
C VAL A 383 31.55 -5.57 6.92
N THR A 384 30.52 -5.41 7.72
CA THR A 384 30.09 -4.12 8.27
C THR A 384 30.02 -4.27 9.79
N ALA A 385 30.38 -3.26 10.57
CA ALA A 385 30.34 -3.37 12.02
C ALA A 385 29.86 -2.08 12.70
N ARG A 386 29.15 -2.26 13.80
CA ARG A 386 28.64 -1.20 14.67
C ARG A 386 29.24 -1.36 16.05
N HIS A 387 29.79 -0.27 16.63
CA HIS A 387 30.38 -0.23 17.97
C HIS A 387 29.62 0.70 18.90
N SER A 388 29.42 0.26 20.12
CA SER A 388 28.96 1.10 21.24
C SER A 388 29.61 0.67 22.58
N PRO A 389 29.46 1.46 23.64
CA PRO A 389 29.91 1.04 24.97
C PRO A 389 29.24 -0.25 25.49
N ALA A 390 28.07 -0.62 24.93
CA ALA A 390 27.36 -1.85 25.31
C ALA A 390 27.88 -3.11 24.59
N GLY A 391 28.68 -2.93 23.52
CA GLY A 391 29.24 -4.03 22.73
C GLY A 391 29.25 -3.73 21.25
N ASP A 392 29.53 -4.73 20.43
CA ASP A 392 29.67 -4.63 18.99
C ASP A 392 28.72 -5.59 18.26
N LEU A 393 28.19 -5.13 17.13
CA LEU A 393 27.51 -5.95 16.16
C LEU A 393 28.30 -5.98 14.87
N ILE A 394 28.64 -7.15 14.39
CA ILE A 394 29.40 -7.37 13.16
C ILE A 394 28.49 -8.12 12.20
N PHE A 395 28.34 -7.62 10.99
CA PHE A 395 27.49 -8.18 9.96
C PHE A 395 28.32 -8.77 8.84
N LEU A 396 28.19 -10.07 8.62
CA LEU A 396 28.82 -10.80 7.54
C LEU A 396 27.82 -10.91 6.40
N ASP A 397 28.10 -10.26 5.29
CA ASP A 397 27.21 -10.17 4.13
C ASP A 397 27.73 -11.07 2.99
N ASN A 398 26.90 -11.99 2.52
CA ASN A 398 27.13 -12.75 1.30
C ASN A 398 26.33 -12.17 0.12
N PRO A 399 26.88 -11.24 -0.66
CA PRO A 399 26.20 -10.67 -1.82
C PRO A 399 26.17 -11.62 -3.04
N SER A 400 26.88 -12.75 -2.97
CA SER A 400 26.99 -13.67 -4.10
C SER A 400 25.73 -14.53 -4.30
N SER A 401 25.64 -15.14 -5.47
CA SER A 401 24.54 -16.09 -5.80
C SER A 401 24.78 -17.53 -5.31
N VAL A 402 25.88 -17.76 -4.58
CA VAL A 402 26.24 -19.09 -4.06
C VAL A 402 26.41 -19.07 -2.53
N PRO A 403 26.17 -20.22 -1.84
CA PRO A 403 26.47 -20.29 -0.42
C PRO A 403 27.97 -20.14 -0.14
N VAL A 404 28.32 -19.36 0.88
CA VAL A 404 29.72 -19.15 1.29
C VAL A 404 29.92 -19.63 2.71
N ARG A 405 30.92 -20.49 2.92
CA ARG A 405 31.34 -20.93 4.26
C ARG A 405 32.22 -19.85 4.90
N VAL A 406 31.88 -19.44 6.11
CA VAL A 406 32.66 -18.43 6.84
C VAL A 406 33.99 -19.01 7.29
N ALA A 407 35.10 -18.35 6.93
CA ALA A 407 36.42 -18.63 7.42
C ALA A 407 36.94 -17.38 8.14
N LEU A 408 37.15 -17.48 9.46
CA LEU A 408 37.68 -16.36 10.25
C LEU A 408 39.20 -16.30 10.14
N ALA A 409 39.72 -15.07 10.07
CA ALA A 409 41.17 -14.84 10.08
C ALA A 409 41.72 -14.94 11.51
N ALA A 410 42.77 -15.70 11.70
CA ALA A 410 43.46 -15.75 12.96
C ALA A 410 44.20 -14.42 13.25
N GLY A 411 43.76 -13.69 14.28
CA GLY A 411 44.42 -12.46 14.75
C GLY A 411 44.15 -11.16 14.01
N ALA A 412 43.04 -11.07 13.31
CA ALA A 412 42.63 -9.84 12.64
C ALA A 412 42.03 -8.82 13.61
N GLY A 413 42.58 -7.61 13.61
CA GLY A 413 42.03 -6.40 14.26
C GLY A 413 41.96 -6.48 15.79
N GLY A 414 42.91 -6.03 16.53
CA GLY A 414 42.88 -5.64 17.96
C GLY A 414 42.09 -6.48 18.98
N ALA A 415 41.13 -7.28 18.56
CA ALA A 415 40.31 -8.20 19.31
C ALA A 415 40.81 -9.62 19.06
N ALA A 416 41.52 -10.20 20.03
CA ALA A 416 41.93 -11.61 19.99
C ALA A 416 40.67 -12.49 19.98
N LEU A 417 40.42 -13.19 18.86
CA LEU A 417 39.38 -14.23 18.85
C LEU A 417 39.68 -15.27 19.93
N PRO A 418 38.70 -15.72 20.71
CA PRO A 418 38.92 -16.81 21.67
C PRO A 418 39.54 -18.00 20.98
N ALA A 419 40.52 -18.64 21.63
CA ALA A 419 41.25 -19.78 21.07
C ALA A 419 40.33 -20.91 20.57
N GLY A 420 39.15 -21.04 21.17
CA GLY A 420 38.09 -21.99 20.74
C GLY A 420 37.40 -21.65 19.44
N MET A 421 37.38 -20.39 18.99
CA MET A 421 36.81 -19.99 17.69
C MET A 421 37.76 -20.31 16.53
N VAL A 422 39.07 -20.19 16.79
CA VAL A 422 40.11 -20.55 15.81
C VAL A 422 40.30 -22.05 15.72
N SER A 423 40.05 -22.74 16.83
CA SER A 423 40.21 -24.19 17.00
C SER A 423 38.87 -24.97 17.06
N GLY A 424 37.82 -24.53 16.38
CA GLY A 424 36.55 -25.29 16.22
C GLY A 424 36.73 -26.66 15.55
N ALA A 425 37.89 -27.26 15.70
CA ALA A 425 38.23 -28.63 15.39
C ALA A 425 38.07 -29.48 16.64
N ALA A 426 36.87 -29.73 17.02
CA ALA A 426 36.59 -30.88 17.84
C ALA A 426 36.44 -32.09 16.96
N VAL A 427 37.33 -33.00 17.08
CA VAL A 427 37.23 -34.43 16.75
C VAL A 427 37.06 -34.75 15.26
N GLY A 428 38.17 -34.80 14.53
CA GLY A 428 38.31 -35.51 13.28
C GLY A 428 38.93 -34.69 12.14
N ALA A 429 40.26 -34.86 12.04
CA ALA A 429 41.14 -34.52 10.91
C ALA A 429 41.37 -33.03 10.55
N ALA A 430 42.61 -32.65 10.92
CA ALA A 430 43.49 -31.69 10.20
C ALA A 430 42.97 -30.32 9.76
N GLY A 431 43.18 -29.28 10.55
CA GLY A 431 43.80 -28.06 10.09
C GLY A 431 42.97 -27.14 9.18
N SER A 432 41.94 -26.50 9.69
CA SER A 432 41.54 -25.16 9.23
C SER A 432 40.58 -24.55 10.28
N GLY A 433 40.89 -23.34 10.74
CA GLY A 433 39.99 -22.56 11.63
C GLY A 433 38.76 -22.06 10.89
N ARG A 434 37.92 -22.98 10.47
CA ARG A 434 36.65 -22.66 9.79
C ARG A 434 35.49 -22.76 10.79
N ALA A 435 34.73 -21.70 10.94
CA ALA A 435 33.43 -21.74 11.58
C ALA A 435 32.49 -22.60 10.76
N ASP A 436 31.61 -23.39 11.42
CA ASP A 436 30.63 -24.23 10.73
C ASP A 436 29.42 -23.41 10.21
N VAL A 437 29.56 -22.10 10.06
CA VAL A 437 28.51 -21.23 9.53
C VAL A 437 28.65 -21.14 8.03
N VAL A 438 27.53 -21.43 7.34
CA VAL A 438 27.38 -21.25 5.90
C VAL A 438 26.31 -20.16 5.70
N LEU A 439 26.68 -19.09 4.99
CA LEU A 439 25.75 -18.05 4.60
C LEU A 439 25.10 -18.41 3.25
N ALA A 440 23.78 -18.40 3.21
CA ALA A 440 23.04 -18.56 1.96
C ALA A 440 23.30 -17.35 1.01
N PRO A 441 23.00 -17.50 -0.29
CA PRO A 441 22.99 -16.38 -1.22
C PRO A 441 22.15 -15.20 -0.71
N GLY A 442 22.70 -14.00 -0.73
CA GLY A 442 22.02 -12.81 -0.25
C GLY A 442 21.85 -12.70 1.28
N GLU A 443 22.35 -13.62 2.07
CA GLU A 443 22.19 -13.59 3.53
C GLU A 443 23.15 -12.60 4.19
N ILE A 444 22.64 -11.81 5.13
CA ILE A 444 23.43 -11.02 6.09
C ILE A 444 23.31 -11.67 7.45
N PHE A 445 24.44 -12.00 8.04
CA PHE A 445 24.54 -12.74 9.30
C PHE A 445 25.13 -11.87 10.41
N PRO A 446 24.34 -11.56 11.47
CA PRO A 446 24.85 -10.79 12.60
C PRO A 446 25.69 -11.64 13.54
N VAL A 447 26.86 -11.14 13.90
CA VAL A 447 27.75 -11.67 14.95
C VAL A 447 27.74 -10.67 16.10
N VAL A 448 27.60 -11.15 17.32
CA VAL A 448 27.64 -10.33 18.54
C VAL A 448 28.98 -10.46 19.21
N HIS A 449 29.60 -9.35 19.54
CA HIS A 449 30.88 -9.29 20.24
C HIS A 449 30.79 -8.36 21.44
N HIS A 450 31.30 -8.84 22.57
CA HIS A 450 31.50 -8.14 23.84
C HIS A 450 30.23 -7.44 24.36
N PHE A 451 29.07 -8.09 24.24
CA PHE A 451 27.77 -7.55 24.69
C PHE A 451 27.54 -7.81 26.19
N ALA A 452 27.30 -6.74 26.94
CA ALA A 452 26.97 -6.82 28.35
C ALA A 452 25.56 -7.33 28.57
N LEU A 453 25.36 -8.65 28.68
CA LEU A 453 24.05 -9.26 28.93
C LEU A 453 23.49 -8.85 30.31
N THR A 454 24.40 -8.72 31.29
CA THR A 454 24.14 -8.13 32.61
C THR A 454 25.47 -7.53 33.15
N ASP A 455 25.42 -6.86 34.32
CA ASP A 455 26.60 -6.36 35.02
C ASP A 455 27.65 -7.45 35.35
N ARG A 456 27.28 -8.72 35.28
CA ARG A 456 28.11 -9.88 35.64
C ARG A 456 28.34 -10.88 34.53
N VAL A 457 27.69 -10.70 33.40
CA VAL A 457 27.74 -11.63 32.26
C VAL A 457 27.93 -10.86 30.98
N ILE A 458 29.04 -11.08 30.32
CA ILE A 458 29.32 -10.55 29.00
C ILE A 458 29.25 -11.71 28.01
N LEU A 459 28.45 -11.53 26.94
CA LEU A 459 28.54 -12.38 25.78
C LEU A 459 29.75 -11.94 24.96
N GLU A 460 30.84 -12.64 25.11
CA GLU A 460 32.11 -12.27 24.49
C GLU A 460 32.08 -12.46 22.98
N TRP A 461 31.59 -13.63 22.54
CA TRP A 461 31.37 -13.93 21.12
C TRP A 461 30.15 -14.82 20.93
N ALA A 462 29.36 -14.48 19.90
CA ALA A 462 28.26 -15.35 19.42
C ALA A 462 28.21 -15.35 17.89
N MET A 463 28.69 -16.43 17.29
CA MET A 463 28.51 -16.74 15.87
C MET A 463 27.31 -17.64 15.70
N VAL A 464 26.13 -17.09 16.00
CA VAL A 464 24.86 -17.78 15.93
C VAL A 464 23.76 -16.76 15.64
N ARG A 465 22.73 -17.17 14.94
CA ARG A 465 21.56 -16.31 14.76
C ARG A 465 20.79 -16.23 16.08
N ILE A 466 20.63 -15.02 16.60
CA ILE A 466 19.89 -14.75 17.84
C ILE A 466 18.51 -14.22 17.45
N LEU A 467 17.46 -14.89 17.89
CA LEU A 467 16.09 -14.41 17.72
C LEU A 467 15.79 -13.24 18.65
N GLY A 468 16.18 -13.39 19.93
CA GLY A 468 15.98 -12.33 20.91
C GLY A 468 16.38 -12.76 22.31
N ILE A 469 16.34 -11.77 23.20
CA ILE A 469 16.70 -11.91 24.62
C ILE A 469 15.53 -11.42 25.48
N SER A 470 15.21 -12.17 26.54
CA SER A 470 14.20 -11.79 27.52
C SER A 470 14.74 -11.96 28.93
N GLY A 471 14.32 -11.10 29.83
CA GLY A 471 14.73 -11.17 31.23
C GLY A 471 13.54 -11.10 32.18
N GLU A 472 13.49 -12.04 33.12
CA GLU A 472 12.50 -12.03 34.21
C GLU A 472 13.17 -12.40 35.52
N GLY A 473 13.11 -11.50 36.50
CA GLY A 473 13.79 -11.70 37.79
C GLY A 473 15.30 -11.94 37.62
N ASN A 474 15.77 -13.03 38.21
CA ASN A 474 17.18 -13.46 38.11
C ASN A 474 17.48 -14.38 36.93
N VAL A 475 16.56 -14.47 35.93
CA VAL A 475 16.74 -15.31 34.74
C VAL A 475 16.91 -14.42 33.52
N ARG A 476 17.93 -14.67 32.70
CA ARG A 476 18.08 -14.11 31.35
C ARG A 476 18.02 -15.25 30.36
N THR A 477 17.07 -15.19 29.46
CA THR A 477 16.84 -16.22 28.43
C THR A 477 17.15 -15.64 27.05
N MET A 478 18.05 -16.28 26.34
CA MET A 478 18.43 -16.00 24.97
C MET A 478 17.89 -17.12 24.08
N VAL A 479 17.20 -16.78 23.02
CA VAL A 479 16.75 -17.72 21.99
C VAL A 479 17.70 -17.63 20.81
N VAL A 480 18.36 -18.75 20.49
CA VAL A 480 19.25 -18.86 19.33
C VAL A 480 18.69 -19.88 18.35
N TYR A 481 18.93 -19.68 17.05
CA TYR A 481 18.43 -20.59 16.04
C TYR A 481 19.43 -20.90 14.95
N GLY A 482 19.27 -22.06 14.33
CA GLY A 482 20.13 -22.56 13.27
C GLY A 482 19.45 -23.61 12.42
N ASP A 483 20.17 -24.07 11.39
CA ASP A 483 19.68 -25.11 10.50
C ASP A 483 19.80 -26.47 11.21
N SER A 484 18.82 -27.36 10.99
CA SER A 484 18.82 -28.67 11.62
C SER A 484 20.10 -29.46 11.34
N GLY A 485 20.65 -30.08 12.37
CA GLY A 485 21.92 -30.83 12.30
C GLY A 485 23.17 -29.97 12.48
N SER A 486 23.04 -28.64 12.49
CA SER A 486 24.16 -27.73 12.75
C SER A 486 24.39 -27.50 14.24
N SER A 487 25.51 -26.85 14.57
CA SER A 487 25.86 -26.41 15.93
C SER A 487 26.53 -25.05 15.90
N ALA A 488 26.45 -24.35 17.01
CA ALA A 488 27.13 -23.05 17.20
C ALA A 488 27.69 -22.91 18.60
N ALA A 489 28.76 -22.14 18.72
CA ALA A 489 29.39 -21.84 20.00
C ALA A 489 29.04 -20.40 20.44
N LEU A 490 28.73 -20.26 21.72
CA LEU A 490 28.60 -18.99 22.41
C LEU A 490 29.62 -18.95 23.54
N HIS A 491 30.38 -17.87 23.63
CA HIS A 491 31.41 -17.66 24.60
C HIS A 491 31.01 -16.56 25.57
N PHE A 492 31.06 -16.82 26.85
CA PHE A 492 30.70 -15.87 27.90
C PHE A 492 31.84 -15.64 28.87
N ILE A 493 31.95 -14.38 29.31
CA ILE A 493 32.76 -14.03 30.50
C ILE A 493 31.79 -13.79 31.65
N VAL A 494 31.98 -14.49 32.76
CA VAL A 494 31.16 -14.32 33.96
C VAL A 494 31.99 -13.80 35.11
N GLY A 495 31.35 -13.22 36.12
CA GLY A 495 32.00 -12.53 37.25
C GLY A 495 33.31 -13.13 37.71
N GLY A 496 34.38 -12.31 37.81
CA GLY A 496 35.71 -12.71 38.12
C GLY A 496 36.54 -13.21 36.94
N GLY A 497 36.11 -13.01 35.70
CA GLY A 497 36.88 -13.38 34.49
C GLY A 497 36.77 -14.86 34.09
N ARG A 498 35.85 -15.62 34.66
CA ARG A 498 35.61 -17.02 34.28
C ARG A 498 34.94 -17.15 32.93
N HIS A 499 35.54 -17.92 32.04
CA HIS A 499 34.94 -18.25 30.73
C HIS A 499 33.94 -19.41 30.83
N VAL A 500 32.85 -19.29 30.09
CA VAL A 500 31.82 -20.34 29.95
C VAL A 500 31.49 -20.48 28.46
N ASP A 501 31.72 -21.68 27.95
CA ASP A 501 31.40 -22.01 26.55
C ASP A 501 30.12 -22.84 26.46
N VAL A 502 29.24 -22.44 25.60
CA VAL A 502 27.98 -23.17 25.31
C VAL A 502 27.99 -23.61 23.86
N HIS A 503 27.96 -24.92 23.65
CA HIS A 503 27.83 -25.52 22.30
C HIS A 503 26.39 -25.89 22.06
N ALA A 504 25.65 -24.98 21.43
CA ALA A 504 24.26 -25.15 21.09
C ALA A 504 24.13 -26.06 19.85
N LYS A 505 23.28 -27.08 19.91
CA LYS A 505 22.95 -27.98 18.80
C LYS A 505 21.52 -27.71 18.32
N PHE A 506 21.34 -27.66 17.02
CA PHE A 506 20.05 -27.44 16.40
C PHE A 506 19.49 -28.72 15.79
N SER A 507 18.25 -29.01 16.03
CA SER A 507 17.57 -30.19 15.53
C SER A 507 16.13 -29.84 15.18
N ASP A 508 15.47 -30.68 14.40
CA ASP A 508 14.03 -30.57 14.11
C ASP A 508 13.13 -30.99 15.29
N ALA A 509 13.72 -31.02 16.51
CA ALA A 509 12.94 -31.27 17.70
C ALA A 509 11.83 -30.20 17.87
N ARG A 510 10.69 -30.69 18.35
CA ARG A 510 9.49 -29.84 18.56
C ARG A 510 9.55 -29.00 19.85
N VAL A 511 10.64 -29.13 20.58
CA VAL A 511 10.95 -28.41 21.82
C VAL A 511 12.34 -27.84 21.74
N PRO A 512 12.60 -26.66 22.35
CA PRO A 512 13.92 -26.08 22.42
C PRO A 512 14.91 -27.03 23.16
N ALA A 513 16.15 -27.12 22.67
CA ALA A 513 17.24 -27.64 23.47
C ALA A 513 17.68 -26.54 24.46
N GLU A 514 17.76 -26.89 25.75
CA GLU A 514 18.02 -25.95 26.81
C GLU A 514 19.45 -26.13 27.37
N TYR A 515 20.16 -25.01 27.46
CA TYR A 515 21.49 -24.92 28.10
C TYR A 515 21.42 -23.85 29.17
N THR A 516 21.92 -24.14 30.39
CA THR A 516 21.88 -23.20 31.50
C THR A 516 23.22 -23.15 32.24
N PHE A 517 23.55 -21.95 32.70
CA PHE A 517 24.66 -21.77 33.66
C PHE A 517 24.34 -20.65 34.67
N LYS A 518 25.06 -20.64 35.81
CA LYS A 518 24.88 -19.64 36.86
C LYS A 518 26.06 -18.66 36.93
N ALA A 519 25.72 -17.38 37.12
CA ALA A 519 26.63 -16.28 37.40
C ALA A 519 26.21 -15.59 38.71
N GLY A 520 26.68 -16.08 39.84
CA GLY A 520 26.13 -15.68 41.14
C GLY A 520 24.71 -16.15 41.33
N ASN A 521 23.80 -15.21 41.63
CA ASN A 521 22.34 -15.48 41.73
C ASN A 521 21.61 -15.45 40.40
N MET A 522 22.32 -15.06 39.32
CA MET A 522 21.75 -14.98 37.98
C MET A 522 21.79 -16.33 37.27
N THR A 523 20.73 -16.71 36.61
CA THR A 523 20.68 -17.86 35.69
C THR A 523 20.64 -17.35 34.27
N VAL A 524 21.57 -17.80 33.43
CA VAL A 524 21.52 -17.60 31.99
C VAL A 524 21.02 -18.88 31.37
N ARG A 525 19.94 -18.73 30.57
CA ARG A 525 19.32 -19.82 29.82
C ARG A 525 19.47 -19.56 28.34
N ILE A 526 19.87 -20.55 27.58
CA ILE A 526 19.93 -20.50 26.13
C ILE A 526 18.99 -21.54 25.59
N LEU A 527 18.05 -21.12 24.78
CA LEU A 527 17.09 -21.97 24.06
C LEU A 527 17.57 -22.08 22.61
N ALA A 528 18.06 -23.26 22.25
CA ALA A 528 18.48 -23.53 20.88
C ALA A 528 17.33 -24.22 20.11
N VAL A 529 16.93 -23.62 19.01
CA VAL A 529 15.79 -24.05 18.20
C VAL A 529 16.14 -24.13 16.72
N SER A 530 15.43 -24.94 15.93
CA SER A 530 15.51 -24.87 14.48
C SER A 530 14.92 -23.54 13.99
N ARG A 531 15.22 -23.15 12.74
CA ARG A 531 14.61 -21.96 12.12
C ARG A 531 13.06 -22.04 12.16
N ALA A 532 12.50 -23.21 11.86
CA ALA A 532 11.05 -23.41 11.91
C ALA A 532 10.46 -23.26 13.33
N LEU A 533 11.17 -23.71 14.38
CA LEU A 533 10.72 -23.52 15.76
C LEU A 533 10.98 -22.08 16.24
N ALA A 534 11.97 -21.37 15.70
CA ALA A 534 12.19 -19.96 15.97
C ALA A 534 10.99 -19.10 15.49
N ASP A 535 10.43 -19.44 14.33
CA ASP A 535 9.23 -18.79 13.82
C ASP A 535 8.02 -19.02 14.74
N ARG A 536 8.02 -20.12 15.49
CA ARG A 536 7.01 -20.50 16.49
C ARG A 536 7.43 -20.18 17.93
N THR A 537 8.41 -19.33 18.13
CA THR A 537 8.86 -18.88 19.46
C THR A 537 8.55 -17.40 19.63
N TRP A 538 7.85 -17.05 20.69
CA TRP A 538 7.18 -15.76 20.89
C TRP A 538 7.65 -15.12 22.18
N PHE A 539 7.94 -13.82 22.13
CA PHE A 539 8.21 -13.00 23.32
C PHE A 539 6.92 -12.31 23.73
N LEU A 540 6.55 -12.46 24.99
CA LEU A 540 5.31 -12.00 25.56
C LEU A 540 5.59 -11.10 26.76
N GLU A 541 4.89 -9.98 26.83
CA GLU A 541 4.94 -9.06 27.97
C GLU A 541 3.52 -8.87 28.51
N LYS A 542 3.33 -9.11 29.80
CA LYS A 542 2.05 -8.91 30.48
C LYS A 542 2.24 -8.62 31.96
N GLY A 543 1.64 -7.54 32.46
CA GLY A 543 1.68 -7.18 33.87
C GLY A 543 3.10 -6.89 34.40
N GLY A 544 3.97 -6.32 33.57
CA GLY A 544 5.36 -6.02 33.90
C GLY A 544 6.29 -7.24 33.94
N ARG A 545 5.81 -8.41 33.52
CA ARG A 545 6.59 -9.65 33.42
C ARG A 545 6.80 -10.05 31.98
N SER A 546 7.93 -10.72 31.73
CA SER A 546 8.35 -11.19 30.40
C SER A 546 8.33 -12.72 30.34
N TYR A 547 7.80 -13.26 29.26
CA TYR A 547 7.72 -14.68 28.98
C TYR A 547 8.18 -15.00 27.58
N ILE A 548 8.66 -16.24 27.38
CA ILE A 548 8.90 -16.80 26.06
C ILE A 548 8.02 -18.04 25.92
N ALA A 549 7.20 -18.08 24.87
CA ALA A 549 6.39 -19.26 24.57
C ALA A 549 6.86 -19.87 23.25
N SER A 550 7.05 -21.19 23.22
CA SER A 550 7.52 -21.92 22.04
C SER A 550 6.53 -23.02 21.67
N GLY A 551 6.25 -23.19 20.36
CA GLY A 551 5.41 -24.25 19.81
C GLY A 551 4.31 -23.78 18.86
N PRO A 552 3.41 -22.86 19.21
CA PRO A 552 2.27 -22.47 18.39
C PRO A 552 2.69 -21.64 17.16
N ALA A 553 1.89 -21.71 16.11
CA ALA A 553 2.11 -20.88 14.92
C ALA A 553 1.92 -19.39 15.21
N TYR A 554 0.95 -19.06 16.06
CA TYR A 554 0.73 -17.71 16.56
C TYR A 554 0.22 -17.76 18.01
N ILE A 555 0.56 -16.72 18.77
CA ILE A 555 0.02 -16.47 20.12
C ILE A 555 -0.65 -15.10 20.15
N GLY A 556 -1.95 -15.12 20.34
CA GLY A 556 -2.75 -13.94 20.58
C GLY A 556 -2.61 -13.42 22.01
N ASP A 557 -3.72 -13.34 22.75
CA ASP A 557 -3.71 -12.80 24.10
C ASP A 557 -3.22 -13.82 25.15
N ILE A 558 -2.61 -13.28 26.20
CA ILE A 558 -2.26 -14.02 27.42
C ILE A 558 -3.06 -13.45 28.60
N THR A 559 -3.71 -14.30 29.33
CA THR A 559 -4.47 -13.91 30.52
C THR A 559 -3.98 -14.65 31.76
N PHE A 560 -4.00 -13.94 32.88
CA PHE A 560 -3.67 -14.47 34.19
C PHE A 560 -4.89 -14.30 35.08
N SER A 561 -5.41 -15.38 35.66
CA SER A 561 -6.51 -15.35 36.60
C SER A 561 -6.30 -16.44 37.67
N ASN A 562 -6.34 -16.08 38.94
CA ASN A 562 -6.38 -16.99 40.11
C ASN A 562 -5.51 -18.25 39.96
N ASN A 563 -4.22 -18.09 39.74
CA ASN A 563 -3.27 -19.19 39.49
C ASN A 563 -3.44 -19.93 38.15
N HIS A 564 -4.15 -19.35 37.19
CA HIS A 564 -4.23 -19.89 35.83
C HIS A 564 -3.56 -18.94 34.84
N ILE A 565 -2.83 -19.51 33.89
CA ILE A 565 -2.32 -18.83 32.68
C ILE A 565 -3.07 -19.43 31.51
N SER A 566 -3.69 -18.59 30.70
CA SER A 566 -4.31 -19.00 29.45
C SER A 566 -3.69 -18.25 28.28
N LEU A 567 -3.41 -18.97 27.20
CA LEU A 567 -2.94 -18.44 25.92
C LEU A 567 -3.96 -18.74 24.83
N VAL A 568 -4.31 -17.74 24.06
CA VAL A 568 -5.01 -17.93 22.79
C VAL A 568 -3.96 -18.23 21.72
N THR A 569 -4.09 -19.36 21.02
CA THR A 569 -3.11 -19.82 20.04
C THR A 569 -3.78 -20.17 18.73
N GLU A 570 -3.04 -20.03 17.63
CA GLU A 570 -3.44 -20.54 16.32
C GLU A 570 -2.52 -21.67 15.86
N THR A 571 -3.06 -22.58 15.10
CA THR A 571 -2.34 -23.72 14.52
C THR A 571 -2.48 -23.68 13.00
N PRO A 572 -1.42 -23.94 12.20
CA PRO A 572 -1.53 -23.89 10.75
C PRO A 572 -2.53 -24.93 10.23
N SER A 573 -3.36 -24.53 9.29
CA SER A 573 -4.38 -25.36 8.66
C SER A 573 -3.81 -26.52 7.78
N GLN A 574 -2.52 -26.46 7.45
CA GLN A 574 -1.89 -27.46 6.54
C GLN A 574 -1.31 -28.68 7.24
N GLU A 575 -1.15 -28.65 8.56
CA GLU A 575 -0.61 -29.79 9.30
C GLU A 575 -1.77 -30.60 9.91
N GLY A 576 -2.27 -31.57 9.17
CA GLY A 576 -3.47 -32.35 9.45
C GLY A 576 -3.44 -33.27 10.69
N ARG A 577 -2.66 -33.00 11.74
CA ARG A 577 -2.77 -33.59 13.09
C ARG A 577 -2.22 -32.65 14.15
N VAL A 578 -3.14 -32.02 14.78
CA VAL A 578 -2.96 -30.99 15.82
C VAL A 578 -2.33 -31.50 17.12
N ARG A 579 -2.05 -32.78 17.28
CA ARG A 579 -1.74 -33.40 18.58
C ARG A 579 -0.31 -33.21 19.11
N ASP A 580 0.62 -32.59 18.37
CA ASP A 580 2.02 -32.95 18.63
C ASP A 580 2.99 -31.80 18.94
N PHE A 581 2.59 -30.57 19.14
CA PHE A 581 3.49 -29.51 19.59
C PHE A 581 3.20 -29.15 21.06
N PRO A 582 4.04 -29.57 22.01
CA PRO A 582 3.92 -29.06 23.37
C PRO A 582 4.20 -27.58 23.37
N VAL A 583 3.33 -26.80 23.98
CA VAL A 583 3.57 -25.37 24.21
C VAL A 583 4.31 -25.22 25.52
N LEU A 584 5.54 -24.71 25.43
CA LEU A 584 6.39 -24.44 26.56
C LEU A 584 6.40 -22.95 26.86
N LEU A 585 6.10 -22.60 28.09
CA LEU A 585 6.17 -21.23 28.58
C LEU A 585 7.36 -21.08 29.52
N TYR A 586 8.29 -20.20 29.15
CA TYR A 586 9.49 -19.85 29.92
C TYR A 586 9.27 -18.48 30.58
N GLY A 587 9.57 -18.38 31.85
CA GLY A 587 9.54 -17.15 32.63
C GLY A 587 10.71 -17.08 33.59
N GLY A 588 10.51 -16.43 34.75
CA GLY A 588 11.50 -16.33 35.82
C GLY A 588 11.80 -17.64 36.58
N ALA A 589 11.06 -18.73 36.33
CA ALA A 589 11.31 -20.03 36.94
C ALA A 589 12.46 -20.77 36.25
N GLU A 590 13.16 -21.63 36.96
CA GLU A 590 14.26 -22.44 36.40
C GLU A 590 13.80 -23.44 35.35
N LYS A 591 12.57 -23.95 35.45
CA LYS A 591 11.98 -24.89 34.48
C LYS A 591 10.80 -24.26 33.72
N PRO A 592 10.61 -24.61 32.44
CA PRO A 592 9.45 -24.17 31.70
C PRO A 592 8.16 -24.84 32.20
N VAL A 593 7.06 -24.19 32.00
CA VAL A 593 5.72 -24.76 32.19
C VAL A 593 5.22 -25.32 30.90
N VAL A 594 4.77 -26.59 30.93
CA VAL A 594 4.10 -27.22 29.78
C VAL A 594 2.63 -26.84 29.85
N LEU A 595 2.17 -26.08 28.84
CA LEU A 595 0.74 -25.77 28.72
C LEU A 595 0.02 -26.96 28.10
N LYS A 596 -1.03 -27.40 28.78
CA LYS A 596 -1.88 -28.51 28.31
C LYS A 596 -3.13 -27.94 27.64
N ASP A 597 -3.57 -28.62 26.61
CA ASP A 597 -4.88 -28.39 26.02
C ASP A 597 -5.97 -28.64 27.09
N ASN A 598 -6.80 -27.64 27.32
CA ASN A 598 -7.88 -27.74 28.30
C ASN A 598 -9.16 -28.42 27.75
N GLY A 599 -9.05 -29.05 26.56
CA GLY A 599 -10.16 -29.76 25.93
C GLY A 599 -11.11 -28.88 25.11
N HIS A 600 -10.92 -27.58 25.11
CA HIS A 600 -11.64 -26.67 24.23
C HIS A 600 -10.90 -26.54 22.90
N VAL A 601 -11.05 -27.52 22.04
CA VAL A 601 -10.58 -27.49 20.64
C VAL A 601 -11.76 -27.00 19.82
N VAL A 602 -11.61 -25.88 19.17
CA VAL A 602 -12.53 -25.43 18.13
C VAL A 602 -11.92 -25.87 16.81
N MET A 603 -12.36 -27.00 16.29
CA MET A 603 -11.89 -27.55 15.01
C MET A 603 -12.92 -27.27 13.92
N GLY A 604 -12.47 -26.69 12.82
CA GLY A 604 -13.04 -26.98 11.53
C GLY A 604 -12.44 -28.31 11.05
N GLU A 605 -13.15 -29.42 11.12
CA GLU A 605 -12.70 -30.66 10.53
C GLU A 605 -12.64 -30.52 9.00
N ARG A 606 -11.45 -30.64 8.46
CA ARG A 606 -11.28 -30.92 7.03
C ARG A 606 -11.49 -32.43 6.86
N GLU A 607 -12.65 -32.84 6.34
CA GLU A 607 -12.76 -34.14 5.73
C GLU A 607 -11.79 -34.22 4.56
N GLU A 608 -10.75 -35.03 4.67
CA GLU A 608 -9.86 -35.37 3.56
C GLU A 608 -10.69 -35.95 2.43
N GLY A 609 -10.70 -35.29 1.28
CA GLY A 609 -11.23 -35.85 0.04
C GLY A 609 -12.50 -35.23 -0.53
N ARG A 610 -13.10 -34.21 0.12
CA ARG A 610 -14.15 -33.39 -0.50
C ARG A 610 -13.71 -31.94 -0.54
N GLY A 611 -13.65 -31.36 -1.73
CA GLY A 611 -13.36 -29.97 -1.95
C GLY A 611 -14.18 -29.06 -1.00
N ALA A 612 -13.66 -27.87 -0.70
CA ALA A 612 -14.31 -26.91 0.17
C ALA A 612 -15.84 -26.97 -0.03
N ARG A 613 -16.57 -27.31 1.04
CA ARG A 613 -18.03 -27.27 0.96
C ARG A 613 -18.43 -25.80 0.84
N GLY A 614 -18.55 -25.35 -0.41
CA GLY A 614 -19.25 -24.13 -0.69
C GLY A 614 -20.69 -24.31 -0.21
N VAL A 615 -21.16 -23.43 0.65
CA VAL A 615 -22.60 -23.27 0.83
C VAL A 615 -23.07 -22.62 -0.47
N THR A 616 -23.36 -23.48 -1.49
CA THR A 616 -24.06 -22.99 -2.67
C THR A 616 -25.38 -22.43 -2.20
N GLY A 617 -25.84 -21.33 -2.74
CA GLY A 617 -27.10 -20.67 -2.44
C GLY A 617 -28.38 -21.52 -2.69
N GLY A 618 -28.25 -22.85 -2.56
CA GLY A 618 -29.31 -23.86 -2.76
C GLY A 618 -29.79 -24.57 -1.51
N GLY A 619 -29.32 -24.20 -0.31
CA GLY A 619 -29.67 -24.93 0.92
C GLY A 619 -30.64 -24.24 1.89
N GLY A 620 -31.54 -23.37 1.44
CA GLY A 620 -32.51 -22.77 2.38
C GLY A 620 -33.53 -21.86 1.73
N GLU A 621 -33.16 -20.66 1.37
CA GLU A 621 -34.04 -19.67 0.73
C GLU A 621 -33.41 -19.35 -0.63
N GLY A 622 -34.19 -19.48 -1.70
CA GLY A 622 -33.72 -19.18 -3.06
C GLY A 622 -33.30 -17.70 -3.21
N TRP A 623 -32.64 -17.39 -4.30
CA TRP A 623 -32.32 -16.01 -4.62
C TRP A 623 -33.57 -15.15 -4.85
N GLN A 624 -33.53 -13.94 -4.38
CA GLN A 624 -34.49 -12.89 -4.72
C GLN A 624 -33.79 -11.84 -5.57
N GLU A 625 -34.53 -11.25 -6.50
CA GLU A 625 -34.03 -10.21 -7.39
C GLU A 625 -34.84 -8.93 -7.27
N ARG A 626 -34.20 -7.80 -7.60
CA ARG A 626 -34.83 -6.47 -7.74
C ARG A 626 -34.07 -5.71 -8.81
N THR A 627 -34.73 -5.35 -9.89
CA THR A 627 -34.07 -4.54 -10.92
C THR A 627 -33.68 -3.17 -10.38
N ALA A 628 -32.53 -2.67 -10.82
CA ALA A 628 -32.09 -1.29 -10.67
C ALA A 628 -32.09 -0.53 -12.00
N GLY A 629 -32.66 -1.16 -13.00
CA GLY A 629 -32.75 -0.63 -14.39
C GLY A 629 -34.01 0.17 -14.70
N GLU A 630 -34.82 0.54 -13.71
CA GLU A 630 -36.04 1.34 -13.96
C GLU A 630 -35.77 2.66 -14.70
N PRO A 631 -34.63 3.34 -14.48
CA PRO A 631 -34.30 4.56 -15.20
C PRO A 631 -34.16 4.36 -16.73
N ALA A 632 -33.95 3.14 -17.19
CA ALA A 632 -33.96 2.85 -18.64
C ALA A 632 -35.35 2.91 -19.25
N ALA A 633 -36.40 2.74 -18.46
CA ALA A 633 -37.77 2.64 -18.97
C ALA A 633 -38.24 3.95 -19.64
N SER A 634 -38.96 3.79 -20.74
CA SER A 634 -39.62 4.93 -21.39
C SER A 634 -40.65 5.55 -20.45
N GLY A 635 -40.64 6.89 -20.37
CA GLY A 635 -41.52 7.66 -19.51
C GLY A 635 -41.18 7.64 -18.03
N PHE A 636 -39.97 7.19 -17.66
CA PHE A 636 -39.45 7.30 -16.29
C PHE A 636 -39.44 8.77 -15.84
N ASP A 637 -39.83 9.01 -14.59
CA ASP A 637 -39.88 10.37 -14.01
C ASP A 637 -38.51 10.77 -13.45
N ASP A 638 -37.80 11.60 -14.19
CA ASP A 638 -36.44 12.10 -13.84
C ASP A 638 -36.42 13.59 -13.44
N ARG A 639 -37.62 14.18 -13.12
CA ARG A 639 -37.76 15.61 -12.80
C ARG A 639 -37.00 16.07 -11.54
N GLU A 640 -36.70 15.14 -10.62
CA GLU A 640 -35.94 15.42 -9.42
C GLU A 640 -34.42 15.22 -9.61
N TRP A 641 -34.00 14.76 -10.78
CA TRP A 641 -32.61 14.56 -11.10
C TRP A 641 -31.87 15.89 -11.35
N LYS A 642 -30.57 15.89 -11.19
CA LYS A 642 -29.78 17.06 -11.51
C LYS A 642 -29.81 17.34 -13.01
N PHE A 643 -30.38 18.49 -13.38
CA PHE A 643 -30.45 18.94 -14.77
C PHE A 643 -29.25 19.79 -15.14
N SER A 644 -28.71 19.59 -16.35
CA SER A 644 -27.65 20.40 -16.95
C SER A 644 -27.77 20.41 -18.48
N GLU A 645 -27.19 21.43 -19.12
CA GLU A 645 -27.16 21.50 -20.58
C GLU A 645 -26.33 20.36 -21.18
N TRP A 646 -25.16 20.13 -20.62
CA TRP A 646 -24.25 19.04 -20.96
C TRP A 646 -24.17 18.04 -19.81
N PRO A 647 -23.84 16.75 -20.06
CA PRO A 647 -23.64 15.78 -18.98
C PRO A 647 -22.52 16.24 -18.07
N GLN A 648 -22.66 15.97 -16.81
CA GLN A 648 -21.67 16.27 -15.81
C GLN A 648 -21.07 14.99 -15.25
N GLN A 649 -19.79 15.01 -14.91
CA GLN A 649 -19.12 13.87 -14.31
C GLN A 649 -19.82 13.37 -13.05
N MET A 650 -19.67 12.10 -12.75
CA MET A 650 -20.23 11.46 -11.55
C MET A 650 -19.77 12.16 -10.29
N GLY A 651 -20.71 12.33 -9.35
CA GLY A 651 -20.49 13.09 -8.11
C GLY A 651 -20.95 14.54 -8.18
N ALA A 652 -21.26 15.06 -9.38
CA ALA A 652 -21.74 16.45 -9.52
C ALA A 652 -23.09 16.69 -8.85
N ASP A 653 -23.90 15.65 -8.64
CA ASP A 653 -25.14 15.67 -7.87
C ASP A 653 -24.94 15.48 -6.37
N GLY A 654 -23.69 15.29 -5.93
CA GLY A 654 -23.30 15.07 -4.54
C GLY A 654 -23.29 13.60 -4.12
N ASP A 655 -23.52 12.66 -5.03
CA ASP A 655 -23.44 11.23 -4.79
C ASP A 655 -22.04 10.69 -5.11
N GLY A 656 -21.44 9.93 -4.18
CA GLY A 656 -20.10 9.36 -4.32
C GLY A 656 -20.06 7.92 -4.80
N SER A 657 -21.21 7.34 -5.17
CA SER A 657 -21.27 5.95 -5.65
C SER A 657 -20.52 5.76 -6.97
N PRO A 658 -20.08 4.54 -7.27
CA PRO A 658 -19.31 4.27 -8.49
C PRO A 658 -20.18 4.13 -9.73
N ASP A 659 -21.45 4.45 -9.69
CA ASP A 659 -22.38 4.38 -10.80
C ASP A 659 -23.30 5.61 -10.89
N ALA A 660 -23.81 5.87 -12.09
CA ALA A 660 -24.80 6.91 -12.33
C ALA A 660 -25.68 6.62 -13.55
N TRP A 661 -26.89 7.13 -13.51
CA TRP A 661 -27.79 7.18 -14.63
C TRP A 661 -27.83 8.58 -15.26
N TYR A 662 -27.85 8.63 -16.59
CA TYR A 662 -27.98 9.82 -17.39
C TYR A 662 -29.19 9.65 -18.32
N ARG A 663 -30.01 10.68 -18.45
CA ARG A 663 -31.19 10.65 -19.32
C ARG A 663 -31.31 11.93 -20.11
N THR A 664 -31.75 11.79 -21.36
CA THR A 664 -32.10 12.92 -22.22
C THR A 664 -33.04 12.49 -23.34
N THR A 665 -33.43 13.43 -24.19
CA THR A 665 -34.26 13.18 -25.38
C THR A 665 -33.46 13.50 -26.64
N ILE A 666 -33.42 12.58 -27.59
CA ILE A 666 -32.84 12.78 -28.92
C ILE A 666 -33.95 12.89 -29.97
N ARG A 667 -33.73 13.64 -31.03
CA ARG A 667 -34.74 13.89 -32.08
C ARG A 667 -34.12 13.79 -33.48
N PRO A 668 -33.85 12.58 -34.01
CA PRO A 668 -33.41 12.42 -35.39
C PRO A 668 -34.40 13.03 -36.36
N ASP A 669 -33.90 13.79 -37.31
CA ASP A 669 -34.66 14.47 -38.35
C ASP A 669 -35.10 13.51 -39.47
N THR A 670 -34.42 12.39 -39.65
CA THR A 670 -34.71 11.32 -40.61
C THR A 670 -34.55 9.95 -39.96
N SER A 671 -35.19 8.94 -40.52
CA SER A 671 -34.93 7.55 -40.15
C SER A 671 -33.66 7.06 -40.84
N GLY A 672 -32.87 6.23 -40.14
CA GLY A 672 -31.65 5.65 -40.71
C GLY A 672 -30.62 5.27 -39.66
N ALA A 673 -29.36 5.05 -40.14
CA ALA A 673 -28.22 4.75 -39.30
C ALA A 673 -27.59 6.05 -38.74
N TYR A 674 -27.28 6.00 -37.46
CA TYR A 674 -26.62 7.06 -36.71
C TYR A 674 -25.47 6.49 -35.90
N ILE A 675 -24.54 7.35 -35.49
CA ILE A 675 -23.56 7.06 -34.45
C ILE A 675 -23.86 7.98 -33.27
N LEU A 676 -24.13 7.40 -32.12
CA LEU A 676 -24.11 8.13 -30.85
C LEU A 676 -22.67 8.26 -30.38
N GLN A 677 -22.16 9.45 -30.39
CA GLN A 677 -20.87 9.80 -29.84
C GLN A 677 -21.05 10.25 -28.40
N VAL A 678 -20.45 9.53 -27.48
CA VAL A 678 -20.38 9.87 -26.06
C VAL A 678 -18.95 9.80 -25.61
N GLU A 679 -18.60 10.62 -24.61
CA GLU A 679 -17.32 10.58 -23.91
C GLU A 679 -17.58 10.25 -22.46
N GLY A 680 -16.62 9.64 -21.80
CA GLY A 680 -16.71 9.47 -20.36
C GLY A 680 -16.03 8.25 -19.80
N GLY A 681 -16.51 7.88 -18.62
CA GLY A 681 -15.92 6.90 -17.74
C GLY A 681 -15.77 5.47 -18.25
N ASP A 682 -15.54 4.54 -17.32
CA ASP A 682 -15.00 3.23 -17.68
C ASP A 682 -15.98 2.34 -18.47
N ARG A 683 -17.21 2.18 -17.99
CA ARG A 683 -18.23 1.31 -18.61
C ARG A 683 -19.55 2.03 -18.76
N ALA A 684 -20.30 1.70 -19.80
CA ALA A 684 -21.66 2.15 -19.97
C ALA A 684 -22.58 1.11 -20.58
N SER A 685 -23.85 1.18 -20.22
CA SER A 685 -24.97 0.50 -20.86
C SER A 685 -25.94 1.51 -21.40
N VAL A 686 -26.27 1.44 -22.69
CA VAL A 686 -27.06 2.40 -23.41
C VAL A 686 -28.44 1.80 -23.76
N PHE A 687 -29.48 2.60 -23.54
CA PHE A 687 -30.86 2.22 -23.76
C PHE A 687 -31.56 3.29 -24.62
N ILE A 688 -32.34 2.86 -25.63
CA ILE A 688 -33.18 3.71 -26.43
C ILE A 688 -34.63 3.25 -26.26
N ASP A 689 -35.49 4.14 -25.81
CA ASP A 689 -36.92 3.88 -25.56
C ASP A 689 -37.14 2.64 -24.66
N GLY A 690 -36.27 2.47 -23.67
CA GLY A 690 -36.26 1.34 -22.73
C GLY A 690 -35.62 0.06 -23.23
N ASN A 691 -35.19 0.03 -24.49
CA ASN A 691 -34.53 -1.14 -25.05
C ASN A 691 -33.00 -1.04 -24.95
N PHE A 692 -32.33 -2.08 -24.42
CA PHE A 692 -30.89 -2.19 -24.38
C PHE A 692 -30.31 -2.23 -25.80
N VAL A 693 -29.29 -1.40 -26.07
CA VAL A 693 -28.67 -1.31 -27.41
C VAL A 693 -27.19 -1.54 -27.41
N HIS A 694 -26.47 -1.22 -26.30
CA HIS A 694 -25.02 -1.36 -26.22
C HIS A 694 -24.56 -1.46 -24.79
N SER A 695 -23.47 -2.22 -24.54
CA SER A 695 -22.65 -2.11 -23.35
C SER A 695 -21.16 -2.23 -23.70
N GLY A 696 -20.32 -1.55 -22.95
CA GLY A 696 -18.88 -1.59 -23.13
C GLY A 696 -18.18 -0.38 -22.53
N ASN A 697 -16.87 -0.31 -22.74
CA ASN A 697 -16.08 0.84 -22.37
C ASN A 697 -16.34 2.00 -23.34
N ILE A 698 -16.60 3.21 -22.83
CA ILE A 698 -16.99 4.39 -23.60
C ILE A 698 -15.93 5.48 -23.69
N HIS A 699 -14.69 5.22 -23.36
CA HIS A 699 -13.62 6.23 -23.50
C HIS A 699 -13.51 6.87 -24.88
N GLU A 700 -13.86 6.15 -25.92
CA GLU A 700 -13.96 6.67 -27.28
C GLU A 700 -15.27 6.16 -27.91
N GLY A 701 -16.38 6.34 -27.18
CA GLY A 701 -17.62 5.65 -27.46
C GLY A 701 -18.32 6.13 -28.71
N GLU A 702 -18.21 5.34 -29.76
CA GLU A 702 -19.03 5.43 -30.95
C GLU A 702 -20.03 4.28 -30.99
N ILE A 703 -21.27 4.57 -30.70
CA ILE A 703 -22.30 3.55 -30.59
C ILE A 703 -23.20 3.61 -31.83
N PRO A 704 -23.18 2.57 -32.71
CA PRO A 704 -24.02 2.54 -33.87
C PRO A 704 -25.50 2.33 -33.47
N LEU A 705 -26.38 3.18 -33.97
CA LEU A 705 -27.80 3.15 -33.71
C LEU A 705 -28.56 3.12 -35.01
N THR A 706 -29.73 2.46 -34.99
CA THR A 706 -30.73 2.60 -36.04
C THR A 706 -31.95 3.28 -35.43
N LEU A 707 -32.25 4.50 -35.86
CA LEU A 707 -33.32 5.33 -35.29
C LEU A 707 -34.37 5.64 -36.31
N SER A 708 -35.61 5.71 -35.86
CA SER A 708 -36.70 6.30 -36.63
C SER A 708 -36.68 7.84 -36.51
N LYS A 709 -37.32 8.53 -37.45
CA LYS A 709 -37.56 9.96 -37.30
C LYS A 709 -38.48 10.23 -36.11
N GLY A 710 -38.13 11.18 -35.25
CA GLY A 710 -38.99 11.60 -34.15
C GLY A 710 -38.29 11.67 -32.81
N LYS A 711 -39.10 11.66 -31.75
CA LYS A 711 -38.60 11.72 -30.38
C LYS A 711 -38.21 10.31 -29.91
N HIS A 712 -37.00 10.17 -29.34
CA HIS A 712 -36.53 8.99 -28.62
C HIS A 712 -36.01 9.38 -27.26
N GLU A 713 -36.21 8.52 -26.28
CA GLU A 713 -35.63 8.67 -24.94
C GLU A 713 -34.30 7.88 -24.86
N LEU A 714 -33.22 8.60 -24.60
CA LEU A 714 -31.89 8.03 -24.39
C LEU A 714 -31.62 7.94 -22.88
N ALA A 715 -31.33 6.75 -22.41
CA ALA A 715 -30.81 6.52 -21.05
C ALA A 715 -29.47 5.83 -21.13
N VAL A 716 -28.52 6.28 -20.31
CA VAL A 716 -27.16 5.71 -20.20
C VAL A 716 -26.89 5.43 -18.74
N PHE A 717 -26.59 4.19 -18.44
CA PHE A 717 -26.02 3.78 -17.16
C PHE A 717 -24.50 3.76 -17.29
N THR A 718 -23.79 4.39 -16.36
CA THR A 718 -22.33 4.37 -16.33
C THR A 718 -21.83 3.85 -14.99
N ALA A 719 -20.69 3.13 -15.00
CA ALA A 719 -20.04 2.64 -13.82
C ALA A 719 -18.52 2.67 -13.96
N HIS A 720 -17.81 2.87 -12.86
CA HIS A 720 -16.35 2.84 -12.83
C HIS A 720 -15.82 1.93 -11.71
N ASP A 721 -14.55 1.51 -11.82
CA ASP A 721 -13.92 0.58 -10.89
C ASP A 721 -13.11 1.26 -9.77
N GLY A 722 -13.25 2.54 -9.59
CA GLY A 722 -12.50 3.40 -8.68
C GLY A 722 -11.94 4.60 -9.41
N ARG A 723 -11.49 5.61 -8.67
CA ARG A 723 -10.79 6.78 -9.21
C ARG A 723 -9.30 6.62 -9.02
N ASP A 724 -8.55 7.06 -10.02
CA ASP A 724 -7.09 7.03 -9.97
C ASP A 724 -6.60 7.78 -8.71
N LYS A 725 -5.71 7.16 -7.95
CA LYS A 725 -5.04 7.76 -6.80
C LYS A 725 -4.24 9.03 -7.17
N LEU A 726 -3.80 9.15 -8.43
CA LEU A 726 -3.08 10.30 -8.96
C LEU A 726 -4.00 11.37 -9.56
N ALA A 727 -5.32 11.21 -9.52
CA ALA A 727 -6.27 12.18 -10.07
C ALA A 727 -6.19 13.58 -9.44
N GLY A 728 -5.64 13.69 -8.25
CA GLY A 728 -5.35 14.95 -7.55
C GLY A 728 -3.87 15.11 -7.24
N PHE A 729 -2.98 14.66 -8.13
CA PHE A 729 -1.54 14.66 -7.86
C PHE A 729 -0.94 16.06 -7.81
N LEU A 730 -1.37 16.96 -8.69
CA LEU A 730 -0.98 18.37 -8.69
C LEU A 730 -1.96 19.20 -9.54
N GLY A 731 -2.33 20.40 -9.08
CA GLY A 731 -3.08 21.36 -9.87
C GLY A 731 -4.59 21.16 -9.88
N SER A 732 -5.24 21.28 -11.03
CA SER A 732 -6.69 21.14 -11.14
C SER A 732 -7.13 19.67 -11.08
N MET A 733 -8.16 19.40 -10.27
CA MET A 733 -8.81 18.09 -10.20
C MET A 733 -10.04 18.00 -11.13
N GLU A 734 -10.52 19.11 -11.64
CA GLU A 734 -11.84 19.17 -12.30
C GLU A 734 -11.94 18.21 -13.48
N THR A 735 -10.89 18.10 -14.27
CA THR A 735 -10.85 17.27 -15.48
C THR A 735 -10.02 15.99 -15.33
N ALA A 736 -9.25 15.87 -14.26
CA ALA A 736 -8.41 14.71 -14.03
C ALA A 736 -9.26 13.48 -13.71
N ASP A 737 -9.12 12.39 -14.44
CA ASP A 737 -9.83 11.13 -14.24
C ASP A 737 -11.36 11.32 -14.07
N SER A 738 -11.99 12.06 -14.97
CA SER A 738 -13.43 12.29 -14.94
C SER A 738 -14.20 11.00 -15.18
N LYS A 739 -15.16 10.68 -14.30
CA LYS A 739 -16.01 9.49 -14.39
C LYS A 739 -17.42 9.83 -14.84
N GLY A 740 -18.11 8.88 -15.45
CA GLY A 740 -19.46 9.04 -16.00
C GLY A 740 -19.45 9.66 -17.39
N LEU A 741 -20.56 10.22 -17.82
CA LEU A 741 -20.63 10.94 -19.10
C LEU A 741 -20.05 12.34 -18.94
N THR A 742 -19.20 12.73 -19.88
CA THR A 742 -18.56 14.04 -19.96
C THR A 742 -18.57 14.55 -21.39
N GLY A 743 -18.01 15.73 -21.60
CA GLY A 743 -17.86 16.30 -22.94
C GLY A 743 -19.17 16.75 -23.58
N HIS A 744 -19.21 16.65 -24.89
CA HIS A 744 -20.30 17.12 -25.72
C HIS A 744 -20.89 15.99 -26.58
N PRO A 745 -21.79 15.18 -26.04
CA PRO A 745 -22.39 14.07 -26.77
C PRO A 745 -23.09 14.52 -28.04
N ARG A 746 -22.96 13.74 -29.12
CA ARG A 746 -23.50 14.07 -30.44
C ARG A 746 -24.18 12.86 -31.08
N LEU A 747 -25.20 13.14 -31.86
CA LEU A 747 -25.81 12.17 -32.76
C LEU A 747 -25.33 12.47 -34.19
N GLU A 748 -24.48 11.62 -34.73
CA GLU A 748 -23.80 11.77 -36.01
C GLU A 748 -24.53 10.94 -37.05
N LYS A 749 -24.78 11.50 -38.23
CA LYS A 749 -25.41 10.80 -39.33
C LYS A 749 -24.38 10.28 -40.30
N GLY A 750 -24.40 9.00 -40.58
CA GLY A 750 -23.49 8.34 -41.53
C GLY A 750 -22.17 7.91 -40.90
N VAL A 751 -21.18 7.57 -41.75
CA VAL A 751 -19.85 7.14 -41.32
C VAL A 751 -18.87 8.32 -41.36
N PRO A 752 -18.25 8.72 -40.28
CA PRO A 752 -17.29 9.80 -40.25
C PRO A 752 -15.98 9.44 -40.96
N SER A 753 -15.30 10.46 -41.52
CA SER A 753 -13.93 10.31 -42.05
C SER A 753 -12.92 10.49 -40.91
N ARG A 754 -12.05 9.49 -40.68
CA ARG A 754 -11.06 9.47 -39.60
C ARG A 754 -9.66 9.42 -40.13
N HIS A 755 -8.76 10.19 -39.54
CA HIS A 755 -7.37 10.21 -39.88
C HIS A 755 -6.50 10.29 -38.62
N GLU A 756 -5.45 9.51 -38.59
CA GLU A 756 -4.38 9.64 -37.60
C GLU A 756 -3.35 10.65 -38.11
N LEU A 757 -2.90 11.55 -37.22
CA LEU A 757 -1.93 12.58 -37.62
C LEU A 757 -0.52 12.01 -37.56
N GLY A 758 0.17 12.13 -38.68
CA GLY A 758 1.59 11.81 -38.84
C GLY A 758 2.44 13.07 -38.98
N ASP A 759 3.71 12.87 -39.35
CA ASP A 759 4.69 13.93 -39.67
C ASP A 759 4.79 15.05 -38.62
N TRP A 760 4.92 14.62 -37.35
CA TRP A 760 5.11 15.54 -36.25
C TRP A 760 6.53 16.15 -36.25
N HIS A 761 6.61 17.41 -35.87
CA HIS A 761 7.84 18.14 -35.69
C HIS A 761 7.87 18.78 -34.29
N PHE A 762 9.05 18.82 -33.69
CA PHE A 762 9.31 19.37 -32.39
C PHE A 762 10.26 20.55 -32.41
N LEU A 763 10.04 21.57 -31.62
CA LEU A 763 10.94 22.70 -31.39
C LEU A 763 10.97 23.03 -29.88
N ARG A 764 12.13 22.90 -29.26
CA ARG A 764 12.30 23.24 -27.84
C ARG A 764 12.10 24.74 -27.62
N ALA A 765 11.30 25.12 -26.66
CA ALA A 765 11.05 26.50 -26.24
C ALA A 765 12.00 26.91 -25.10
N SER A 766 12.34 28.21 -25.04
CA SER A 766 13.27 28.75 -24.03
C SER A 766 12.60 29.04 -22.65
N GLY A 767 11.29 28.91 -22.54
CA GLY A 767 10.56 29.18 -21.32
C GLY A 767 9.05 28.95 -21.48
N PRO A 768 8.25 29.20 -20.42
CA PRO A 768 6.82 28.99 -20.42
C PRO A 768 6.09 29.92 -21.41
N LEU A 769 4.89 29.49 -21.80
CA LEU A 769 4.03 30.31 -22.68
C LEU A 769 3.60 31.59 -21.98
N SER A 770 4.02 32.73 -22.54
CA SER A 770 3.61 34.04 -21.99
C SER A 770 2.15 34.35 -22.34
N PRO A 771 1.37 34.96 -21.45
CA PRO A 771 0.01 35.35 -21.73
C PRO A 771 -0.09 36.26 -22.97
N GLY A 772 -0.89 35.85 -23.94
CA GLY A 772 -1.05 36.57 -25.22
C GLY A 772 0.06 36.34 -26.26
N GLN A 773 1.03 35.51 -25.98
CA GLN A 773 2.05 35.08 -26.93
C GLN A 773 1.44 34.03 -27.88
N VAL A 774 0.97 34.50 -29.02
CA VAL A 774 0.61 33.64 -30.16
C VAL A 774 1.81 33.56 -31.07
N VAL A 775 2.69 32.64 -30.83
CA VAL A 775 3.81 32.39 -31.77
C VAL A 775 3.40 31.25 -32.68
N LEU A 776 2.92 31.61 -33.86
CA LEU A 776 3.03 30.69 -34.98
C LEU A 776 4.46 30.82 -35.53
N PRO A 777 5.19 29.71 -35.59
CA PRO A 777 6.29 29.68 -36.53
C PRO A 777 5.69 29.66 -37.93
N THR A 778 5.48 30.86 -38.48
CA THR A 778 5.09 31.02 -39.88
C THR A 778 6.32 30.80 -40.75
N GLY A 779 6.49 29.60 -41.29
CA GLY A 779 7.24 29.30 -42.46
C GLY A 779 8.72 29.65 -42.44
N LYS A 780 9.53 28.92 -41.83
CA LYS A 780 10.87 28.37 -42.18
C LYS A 780 11.26 27.39 -41.12
N GLU A 781 11.73 26.24 -41.52
CA GLU A 781 11.99 25.06 -40.67
C GLU A 781 13.24 25.18 -39.80
N GLU A 782 13.76 26.37 -39.54
CA GLU A 782 14.93 26.55 -38.70
C GLU A 782 14.64 26.16 -37.27
N GLY A 783 15.29 25.10 -36.82
CA GLY A 783 15.23 24.58 -35.47
C GLY A 783 14.18 23.49 -35.21
N TRP A 784 13.28 23.20 -36.13
CA TRP A 784 12.33 22.09 -36.00
C TRP A 784 13.00 20.77 -36.36
N THR A 785 12.78 19.77 -35.51
CA THR A 785 13.24 18.39 -35.75
C THR A 785 12.05 17.47 -35.96
N SER A 786 12.20 16.42 -36.74
CA SER A 786 11.19 15.38 -36.87
C SER A 786 10.98 14.72 -35.53
N TYR A 787 9.73 14.46 -35.17
CA TYR A 787 9.33 13.87 -33.90
C TYR A 787 8.50 12.60 -34.13
N LEU A 788 8.82 11.55 -33.41
CA LEU A 788 8.01 10.33 -33.41
C LEU A 788 7.17 10.26 -32.14
N ILE A 789 5.87 10.05 -32.31
CA ILE A 789 4.93 9.87 -31.19
C ILE A 789 5.42 8.75 -30.27
N GLY A 790 5.35 9.01 -28.97
CA GLY A 790 5.79 8.09 -27.94
C GLY A 790 7.28 8.15 -27.62
N GLN A 791 8.03 9.08 -28.22
CA GLN A 791 9.40 9.37 -27.84
C GLN A 791 9.44 10.55 -26.87
N ASP A 792 10.35 10.48 -25.90
CA ASP A 792 10.67 11.64 -25.08
C ASP A 792 11.23 12.77 -25.92
N ALA A 793 10.58 13.93 -25.95
CA ALA A 793 10.98 15.11 -26.68
C ALA A 793 11.97 15.99 -25.92
N PHE A 794 12.19 15.73 -24.63
CA PHE A 794 12.87 16.63 -23.72
C PHE A 794 14.23 16.12 -23.23
N ASP A 795 14.74 14.99 -23.76
CA ASP A 795 16.05 14.41 -23.41
C ASP A 795 16.17 14.16 -21.89
N HIS A 796 15.14 13.59 -21.30
CA HIS A 796 15.03 13.32 -19.85
C HIS A 796 15.20 14.57 -18.98
N ARG A 797 14.66 15.72 -19.41
CA ARG A 797 14.74 16.98 -18.68
C ARG A 797 13.41 17.72 -18.70
N GLN A 798 13.13 18.40 -17.63
CA GLN A 798 12.04 19.38 -17.60
C GLN A 798 12.22 20.44 -18.70
N GLY A 799 11.11 20.95 -19.22
CA GLY A 799 11.17 21.99 -20.22
C GLY A 799 9.87 22.29 -20.93
N PHE A 800 9.99 23.11 -21.94
CA PHE A 800 8.87 23.60 -22.75
C PHE A 800 9.15 23.31 -24.22
N GLY A 801 8.11 22.97 -24.96
CA GLY A 801 8.29 22.67 -26.39
C GLY A 801 7.05 22.88 -27.23
N TRP A 802 7.30 23.17 -28.49
CA TRP A 802 6.27 23.26 -29.51
C TRP A 802 6.27 21.99 -30.35
N PHE A 803 5.09 21.47 -30.61
CA PHE A 803 4.85 20.33 -31.51
C PHE A 803 3.92 20.78 -32.61
N ARG A 804 4.16 20.31 -33.86
CA ARG A 804 3.40 20.70 -35.04
C ARG A 804 3.09 19.49 -35.91
N ALA A 805 1.84 19.42 -36.37
CA ALA A 805 1.41 18.50 -37.43
C ALA A 805 0.41 19.18 -38.36
N LEU A 806 0.25 18.62 -39.57
CA LEU A 806 -0.76 19.07 -40.53
C LEU A 806 -2.00 18.20 -40.38
N LEU A 807 -3.16 18.85 -40.32
CA LEU A 807 -4.44 18.12 -40.42
C LEU A 807 -4.68 17.77 -41.88
N PRO A 808 -5.14 16.55 -42.18
CA PRO A 808 -5.62 16.20 -43.53
C PRO A 808 -6.74 17.13 -43.98
N GLU A 809 -6.83 17.34 -45.30
CA GLU A 809 -7.90 18.17 -45.85
C GLU A 809 -9.29 17.55 -45.53
N PRO A 810 -10.23 18.31 -44.94
CA PRO A 810 -11.58 17.81 -44.71
C PRO A 810 -12.27 17.54 -46.06
N PRO A 811 -13.06 16.48 -46.16
CA PRO A 811 -13.88 16.20 -47.33
C PRO A 811 -14.78 17.37 -47.71
N VAL A 812 -15.07 17.52 -48.99
CA VAL A 812 -15.90 18.63 -49.50
C VAL A 812 -17.25 18.68 -48.81
N GLY A 813 -17.62 19.85 -48.29
CA GLY A 813 -18.87 20.10 -47.58
C GLY A 813 -18.88 19.71 -46.12
N ILE A 814 -17.72 19.36 -45.57
CA ILE A 814 -17.54 19.14 -44.11
C ILE A 814 -17.13 20.44 -43.45
N THR A 815 -17.90 20.84 -42.45
CA THR A 815 -17.66 22.06 -41.66
C THR A 815 -17.26 21.79 -40.21
N LYS A 816 -17.43 20.56 -39.75
CA LYS A 816 -17.15 20.14 -38.34
C LYS A 816 -16.16 19.00 -38.30
N GLY A 817 -15.43 18.95 -37.20
CA GLY A 817 -14.52 17.84 -36.88
C GLY A 817 -14.26 17.76 -35.39
N VAL A 818 -13.56 16.72 -34.98
CA VAL A 818 -13.10 16.50 -33.61
C VAL A 818 -11.64 16.09 -33.67
N LEU A 819 -10.81 16.74 -32.86
CA LEU A 819 -9.47 16.29 -32.56
C LEU A 819 -9.51 15.49 -31.27
N SER A 820 -9.04 14.25 -31.32
CA SER A 820 -8.95 13.36 -30.16
C SER A 820 -7.48 13.13 -29.79
N PHE A 821 -7.15 13.40 -28.54
CA PHE A 821 -5.85 13.18 -27.93
C PHE A 821 -5.98 12.07 -26.90
N THR A 822 -5.26 10.98 -27.10
CA THR A 822 -5.31 9.84 -26.18
C THR A 822 -4.38 10.05 -24.97
N SER A 823 -3.20 10.66 -25.19
CA SER A 823 -2.25 11.02 -24.14
C SER A 823 -1.29 12.07 -24.62
N VAL A 824 -1.11 13.10 -23.82
CA VAL A 824 -0.05 14.10 -23.96
C VAL A 824 0.59 14.26 -22.60
N ASP A 825 1.90 14.30 -22.55
CA ASP A 825 2.64 14.40 -21.28
C ASP A 825 3.42 15.71 -21.24
N GLU A 826 3.06 16.67 -20.41
CA GLU A 826 2.01 16.76 -19.37
C GLU A 826 0.92 17.75 -19.78
N ASN A 827 1.12 19.08 -19.48
CA ASN A 827 0.14 20.11 -19.80
C ASN A 827 0.28 20.56 -21.26
N ALA A 828 -0.82 20.66 -21.97
CA ALA A 828 -0.83 21.05 -23.37
C ALA A 828 -1.75 22.24 -23.65
N THR A 829 -1.22 23.26 -24.33
CA THR A 829 -2.04 24.29 -24.95
C THR A 829 -2.12 24.04 -26.46
N VAL A 830 -3.34 23.89 -26.98
CA VAL A 830 -3.64 23.48 -28.36
C VAL A 830 -4.05 24.66 -29.19
N PHE A 831 -3.43 24.77 -30.37
CA PHE A 831 -3.72 25.83 -31.35
C PHE A 831 -4.03 25.24 -32.72
N LEU A 832 -4.95 25.86 -33.46
CA LEU A 832 -5.18 25.60 -34.89
C LEU A 832 -4.98 26.90 -35.67
N ASN A 833 -4.08 26.87 -36.66
CA ASN A 833 -3.67 28.06 -37.41
C ASN A 833 -3.38 29.28 -36.51
N GLY A 834 -2.77 29.02 -35.33
CA GLY A 834 -2.42 30.04 -34.33
C GLY A 834 -3.53 30.56 -33.41
N ARG A 835 -4.71 30.11 -33.63
CA ARG A 835 -5.80 30.39 -32.67
C ARG A 835 -5.82 29.32 -31.59
N GLN A 836 -5.71 29.71 -30.35
CA GLN A 836 -5.87 28.80 -29.22
C GLN A 836 -7.27 28.18 -29.23
N LEU A 837 -7.33 26.86 -29.16
CA LEU A 837 -8.55 26.09 -29.08
C LEU A 837 -8.85 25.68 -27.64
N ALA A 838 -7.84 25.11 -26.95
CA ALA A 838 -8.00 24.57 -25.60
C ALA A 838 -6.67 24.61 -24.84
N ARG A 839 -6.74 24.46 -23.53
CA ARG A 839 -5.65 24.07 -22.65
C ARG A 839 -6.09 22.83 -21.88
N HIS A 840 -5.22 21.83 -21.88
CA HIS A 840 -5.37 20.61 -21.11
C HIS A 840 -4.30 20.54 -20.05
N GLU A 841 -4.65 20.16 -18.84
CA GLU A 841 -3.73 19.98 -17.73
C GLU A 841 -3.84 18.53 -17.23
N GLY A 842 -2.72 17.89 -17.02
CA GLY A 842 -2.64 16.54 -16.51
C GLY A 842 -1.90 15.59 -17.45
N TRP A 843 -1.35 14.56 -16.84
CA TRP A 843 -0.59 13.52 -17.49
C TRP A 843 -1.49 12.33 -17.86
N ASN A 844 -1.26 11.75 -19.03
CA ASN A 844 -1.91 10.51 -19.53
C ASN A 844 -3.46 10.54 -19.51
N GLN A 845 -4.04 11.72 -19.70
CA GLN A 845 -5.49 11.92 -19.70
C GLN A 845 -5.97 12.14 -21.14
N PRO A 846 -6.94 11.39 -21.66
CA PRO A 846 -7.53 11.66 -22.97
C PRO A 846 -8.41 12.91 -22.93
N PHE A 847 -8.41 13.66 -24.03
CA PHE A 847 -9.28 14.80 -24.21
C PHE A 847 -9.64 15.03 -25.68
N GLU A 848 -10.76 15.69 -25.93
CA GLU A 848 -11.24 16.02 -27.26
C GLU A 848 -11.44 17.52 -27.45
N ILE A 849 -11.27 17.99 -28.68
CA ILE A 849 -11.51 19.39 -29.06
C ILE A 849 -12.39 19.42 -30.29
N SER A 850 -13.54 20.05 -30.19
CA SER A 850 -14.44 20.31 -31.32
C SER A 850 -13.89 21.35 -32.27
N LEU A 851 -13.94 21.04 -33.55
CA LEU A 851 -13.55 21.92 -34.64
C LEU A 851 -14.82 22.37 -35.40
N ASP A 852 -15.07 23.67 -35.41
CA ASP A 852 -16.18 24.27 -36.12
C ASP A 852 -15.70 25.14 -37.27
N ARG A 853 -16.58 25.30 -38.26
CA ARG A 853 -16.36 26.18 -39.44
C ARG A 853 -15.04 25.86 -40.16
N LEU A 854 -14.75 24.59 -40.33
CA LEU A 854 -13.52 24.13 -41.01
C LEU A 854 -13.43 24.66 -42.44
N ASP A 855 -14.54 24.89 -43.12
CA ASP A 855 -14.64 25.46 -44.45
C ASP A 855 -14.21 26.93 -44.56
N THR A 856 -14.18 27.66 -43.44
CA THR A 856 -13.77 29.08 -43.38
C THR A 856 -12.33 29.28 -42.97
N LEU A 857 -11.63 28.21 -42.54
CA LEU A 857 -10.25 28.31 -42.09
C LEU A 857 -9.27 28.35 -43.24
N GLN A 858 -8.20 29.13 -43.07
CA GLN A 858 -7.08 29.19 -44.01
C GLN A 858 -6.38 27.84 -44.15
N ARG A 859 -6.02 27.46 -45.38
CA ARG A 859 -5.27 26.24 -45.68
C ARG A 859 -3.79 26.50 -45.81
N PRO A 860 -2.90 25.54 -45.45
CA PRO A 860 -3.21 24.25 -44.80
C PRO A 860 -3.65 24.43 -43.34
N LEU A 861 -4.37 23.44 -42.78
CA LEU A 861 -4.71 23.41 -41.37
C LEU A 861 -3.51 22.94 -40.53
N VAL A 862 -2.94 23.86 -39.78
CA VAL A 862 -1.74 23.60 -38.97
C VAL A 862 -2.14 23.46 -37.50
N LEU A 863 -2.01 22.24 -36.96
CA LEU A 863 -2.17 21.97 -35.54
C LEU A 863 -0.82 22.25 -34.87
N THR A 864 -0.85 23.00 -33.77
CA THR A 864 0.32 23.26 -32.95
C THR A 864 -0.03 23.03 -31.49
N LEU A 865 0.85 22.34 -30.76
CA LEU A 865 0.77 22.14 -29.32
C LEU A 865 1.92 22.87 -28.66
N PHE A 866 1.67 23.50 -27.54
CA PHE A 866 2.69 23.91 -26.60
C PHE A 866 2.61 23.02 -25.39
N ILE A 867 3.66 22.23 -25.13
CA ILE A 867 3.71 21.29 -24.02
C ILE A 867 4.63 21.84 -22.94
N GLU A 868 4.15 21.81 -21.71
CA GLU A 868 4.86 22.15 -20.48
C GLU A 868 5.19 20.84 -19.76
N ASN A 869 6.43 20.40 -19.85
CA ASN A 869 6.91 19.19 -19.21
C ASN A 869 7.60 19.52 -17.89
N TYR A 870 7.01 19.06 -16.78
CA TYR A 870 7.52 19.24 -15.42
C TYR A 870 8.22 18.00 -14.87
N THR A 871 8.22 16.89 -15.63
CA THR A 871 8.93 15.65 -15.30
C THR A 871 10.19 15.47 -16.15
N ASN A 872 10.75 14.26 -16.11
CA ASN A 872 11.97 13.96 -16.87
C ASN A 872 11.70 13.53 -18.31
N GLU A 873 10.50 13.16 -18.63
CA GLU A 873 10.08 12.73 -19.96
C GLU A 873 8.82 13.49 -20.34
N GLY A 874 8.60 13.73 -21.63
CA GLY A 874 7.39 14.41 -22.05
C GLY A 874 7.26 14.48 -23.56
N GLY A 875 6.01 14.73 -24.01
CA GLY A 875 5.71 14.85 -25.44
C GLY A 875 4.30 14.41 -25.80
N VAL A 876 4.10 14.01 -27.03
CA VAL A 876 2.86 13.39 -27.51
C VAL A 876 3.03 11.87 -27.47
N ASP A 877 2.45 11.22 -26.47
CA ASP A 877 2.70 9.81 -26.19
C ASP A 877 1.91 8.86 -27.07
N ARG A 878 0.73 9.27 -27.50
CA ARG A 878 -0.18 8.46 -28.31
C ARG A 878 -0.62 9.21 -29.55
N PRO A 879 -1.00 8.47 -30.61
CA PRO A 879 -1.48 9.08 -31.85
C PRO A 879 -2.64 10.04 -31.62
N VAL A 880 -2.52 11.23 -32.20
CA VAL A 880 -3.60 12.22 -32.27
C VAL A 880 -4.44 11.94 -33.53
N ARG A 881 -5.74 11.97 -33.36
CA ARG A 881 -6.67 11.68 -34.45
C ARG A 881 -7.56 12.88 -34.74
N VAL A 882 -7.92 13.05 -36.02
CA VAL A 882 -8.98 13.96 -36.44
C VAL A 882 -10.13 13.17 -37.06
N LYS A 883 -11.33 13.47 -36.60
CA LYS A 883 -12.56 12.92 -37.14
C LYS A 883 -13.34 14.07 -37.82
N TYR A 884 -13.70 13.91 -39.10
CA TYR A 884 -14.52 14.85 -39.85
C TYR A 884 -15.96 14.38 -39.93
N ILE A 885 -16.91 15.26 -39.60
CA ILE A 885 -18.30 14.94 -39.36
C ILE A 885 -19.15 15.68 -40.36
N LYS A 886 -19.95 14.95 -41.14
CA LYS A 886 -20.79 15.53 -42.19
C LYS A 886 -22.03 16.22 -41.62
N ASP A 887 -22.68 15.58 -40.67
CA ASP A 887 -23.92 16.05 -40.06
C ASP A 887 -23.97 15.52 -38.62
N ALA A 888 -23.97 16.39 -37.66
CA ALA A 888 -23.98 16.07 -36.23
C ALA A 888 -24.97 16.99 -35.51
N GLN A 889 -25.76 16.39 -34.65
CA GLN A 889 -26.65 17.07 -33.73
C GLN A 889 -26.12 16.96 -32.34
N ASP A 890 -25.88 18.10 -31.68
CA ASP A 890 -25.52 18.11 -30.28
C ASP A 890 -26.70 17.60 -29.43
N ILE A 891 -26.35 16.77 -28.42
CA ILE A 891 -27.34 16.21 -27.51
C ILE A 891 -27.24 16.97 -26.20
N THR A 892 -28.24 17.80 -25.92
CA THR A 892 -28.29 18.68 -24.74
C THR A 892 -29.46 18.33 -23.85
N GLY A 893 -29.50 18.94 -22.65
CA GLY A 893 -30.63 18.78 -21.73
C GLY A 893 -30.59 17.43 -21.02
N TRP A 894 -29.54 17.21 -20.26
CA TRP A 894 -29.32 15.97 -19.54
C TRP A 894 -29.82 16.06 -18.10
N CYS A 895 -30.43 14.99 -17.66
CA CYS A 895 -30.71 14.71 -16.27
C CYS A 895 -29.75 13.62 -15.79
N MET A 896 -29.10 13.79 -14.64
CA MET A 896 -28.24 12.75 -14.04
C MET A 896 -28.62 12.46 -12.60
N ARG A 897 -28.37 11.23 -12.18
CA ARG A 897 -28.45 10.79 -10.79
C ARG A 897 -27.45 9.67 -10.55
N GLY A 898 -26.58 9.85 -9.55
CA GLY A 898 -25.73 8.81 -8.99
C GLY A 898 -26.50 7.99 -7.96
N GLY A 899 -25.92 6.91 -7.55
CA GLY A 899 -26.30 6.22 -6.33
C GLY A 899 -26.74 4.78 -6.48
N ILE A 900 -25.97 3.91 -5.84
CA ILE A 900 -26.37 2.56 -5.46
C ILE A 900 -27.21 2.69 -4.19
N ALA A 901 -28.43 2.17 -4.19
CA ALA A 901 -29.25 2.16 -2.97
C ALA A 901 -28.67 1.20 -1.93
N GLU A 902 -28.55 1.67 -0.70
CA GLU A 902 -28.18 0.80 0.40
C GLU A 902 -29.16 -0.37 0.54
N PRO A 903 -28.68 -1.61 0.79
CA PRO A 903 -29.52 -2.81 0.80
C PRO A 903 -30.75 -2.71 1.69
N GLN A 904 -30.66 -1.99 2.81
CA GLN A 904 -31.76 -1.80 3.75
C GLN A 904 -32.90 -0.92 3.20
N ALA A 905 -32.59 -0.07 2.22
CA ALA A 905 -33.57 0.80 1.57
C ALA A 905 -34.32 0.09 0.42
N ILE A 906 -33.84 -1.07 -0.01
CA ILE A 906 -34.39 -1.77 -1.18
C ILE A 906 -35.67 -2.52 -0.80
N THR A 907 -36.74 -2.23 -1.52
CA THR A 907 -38.06 -2.89 -1.36
C THR A 907 -38.49 -3.57 -2.67
N GLY A 908 -39.54 -4.34 -2.63
CA GLY A 908 -40.13 -4.94 -3.83
C GLY A 908 -39.37 -6.15 -4.38
N TRP A 909 -38.65 -6.89 -3.53
CA TRP A 909 -37.95 -8.11 -3.88
C TRP A 909 -38.92 -9.19 -4.44
N LYS A 910 -38.48 -9.87 -5.50
CA LYS A 910 -39.19 -10.99 -6.13
C LYS A 910 -38.33 -12.24 -6.12
N MET A 911 -38.93 -13.41 -6.05
CA MET A 911 -38.18 -14.65 -6.18
C MET A 911 -37.56 -14.76 -7.56
N LEU A 912 -36.26 -15.01 -7.64
CA LEU A 912 -35.54 -15.26 -8.86
C LEU A 912 -36.05 -16.56 -9.49
N GLN A 913 -36.64 -16.47 -10.68
CA GLN A 913 -37.15 -17.64 -11.38
C GLN A 913 -36.02 -18.44 -12.00
N VAL A 914 -36.02 -19.75 -11.78
CA VAL A 914 -35.07 -20.68 -12.45
C VAL A 914 -35.34 -20.61 -13.97
N ALA A 915 -34.34 -20.25 -14.75
CA ALA A 915 -34.48 -20.19 -16.19
C ALA A 915 -34.76 -21.60 -16.74
N SER A 916 -35.96 -21.83 -17.22
CA SER A 916 -36.30 -23.04 -17.97
C SER A 916 -35.68 -22.95 -19.37
N GLY A 917 -34.49 -23.56 -19.55
CA GLY A 917 -33.75 -23.58 -20.81
C GLY A 917 -32.51 -22.62 -20.72
N GLY A 918 -31.36 -23.17 -21.02
CA GLY A 918 -30.08 -22.49 -20.89
C GLY A 918 -30.07 -21.15 -21.62
N ARG A 919 -30.36 -20.09 -20.89
CA ARG A 919 -30.03 -18.75 -21.33
C ARG A 919 -28.52 -18.61 -21.21
N ASP A 920 -27.96 -18.13 -22.29
CA ASP A 920 -26.58 -17.69 -22.31
C ASP A 920 -26.36 -16.68 -21.17
N THR A 921 -25.55 -17.05 -20.19
CA THR A 921 -25.23 -16.20 -19.02
C THR A 921 -24.32 -15.00 -19.38
N THR A 922 -24.02 -14.83 -20.67
CA THR A 922 -23.14 -13.79 -21.20
C THR A 922 -23.89 -12.58 -21.79
N VAL A 923 -25.23 -12.54 -21.73
CA VAL A 923 -25.99 -11.43 -22.28
C VAL A 923 -26.09 -10.34 -21.22
N SER A 924 -25.41 -9.23 -21.45
CA SER A 924 -25.51 -8.01 -20.62
C SER A 924 -26.95 -7.49 -20.55
N GLY A 925 -27.31 -6.95 -19.40
CA GLY A 925 -28.64 -6.42 -19.14
C GLY A 925 -28.58 -5.18 -18.22
N PRO A 926 -29.72 -4.66 -17.79
CA PRO A 926 -29.75 -3.56 -16.83
C PRO A 926 -29.23 -4.05 -15.46
N PRO A 927 -28.71 -3.14 -14.65
CA PRO A 927 -28.24 -3.47 -13.31
C PRO A 927 -29.33 -4.06 -12.42
N CYS A 928 -28.95 -4.98 -11.54
CA CYS A 928 -29.88 -5.73 -10.71
C CYS A 928 -29.32 -6.01 -9.32
N TYR A 929 -30.19 -5.97 -8.32
CA TYR A 929 -29.85 -6.45 -6.98
C TYR A 929 -30.29 -7.90 -6.83
N TYR A 930 -29.47 -8.68 -6.15
CA TYR A 930 -29.77 -10.05 -5.74
C TYR A 930 -29.59 -10.21 -4.23
N ARG A 931 -30.49 -10.97 -3.61
CA ARG A 931 -30.45 -11.22 -2.16
C ARG A 931 -30.68 -12.68 -1.87
N THR A 932 -29.91 -13.23 -0.93
CA THR A 932 -30.12 -14.57 -0.38
C THR A 932 -29.64 -14.64 1.06
N LYS A 933 -29.90 -15.75 1.73
CA LYS A 933 -29.40 -16.05 3.08
C LYS A 933 -28.50 -17.27 3.05
N PHE A 934 -27.43 -17.21 3.84
CA PHE A 934 -26.54 -18.35 4.09
C PHE A 934 -26.41 -18.58 5.59
N LYS A 935 -26.04 -19.81 5.97
CA LYS A 935 -25.89 -20.18 7.37
C LYS A 935 -24.44 -20.54 7.66
N ILE A 936 -23.91 -19.97 8.73
CA ILE A 936 -22.65 -20.42 9.31
C ILE A 936 -22.92 -21.22 10.58
N PRO A 937 -22.12 -22.27 10.85
CA PRO A 937 -22.24 -23.04 12.08
C PRO A 937 -22.08 -22.16 13.31
N VAL A 938 -22.75 -22.55 14.39
CA VAL A 938 -22.52 -21.95 15.70
C VAL A 938 -21.18 -22.49 16.21
N TYR A 939 -20.13 -21.69 16.14
CA TYR A 939 -18.87 -22.04 16.78
C TYR A 939 -18.92 -21.61 18.25
N GLY A 940 -18.37 -22.45 19.13
CA GLY A 940 -18.26 -22.12 20.56
C GLY A 940 -17.38 -20.87 20.76
N VAL A 941 -17.68 -20.08 21.76
CA VAL A 941 -17.24 -18.69 22.03
C VAL A 941 -15.72 -18.50 22.25
N THR A 942 -14.86 -19.42 21.89
CA THR A 942 -13.45 -19.33 22.25
C THR A 942 -12.51 -19.51 21.04
N GLY A 943 -11.98 -18.41 20.53
CA GLY A 943 -10.66 -18.36 19.88
C GLY A 943 -10.56 -18.74 18.41
N ASP A 944 -11.65 -19.15 17.75
CA ASP A 944 -11.63 -19.42 16.33
C ASP A 944 -12.09 -18.22 15.52
N HIS A 945 -11.28 -17.86 14.57
CA HIS A 945 -11.66 -16.92 13.53
C HIS A 945 -11.68 -17.63 12.18
N PRO A 946 -12.75 -18.38 11.85
CA PRO A 946 -12.85 -18.97 10.52
C PRO A 946 -12.94 -17.85 9.51
N ILE A 947 -12.05 -17.89 8.52
CA ILE A 947 -12.04 -16.95 7.43
C ILE A 947 -13.11 -17.35 6.42
N TRP A 948 -13.99 -16.42 6.10
CA TRP A 948 -15.04 -16.61 5.12
C TRP A 948 -14.85 -15.66 3.94
N ARG A 949 -15.16 -16.13 2.74
CA ARG A 949 -15.10 -15.33 1.51
C ARG A 949 -16.31 -15.55 0.62
N VAL A 950 -16.69 -14.48 -0.08
CA VAL A 950 -17.69 -14.55 -1.16
C VAL A 950 -16.99 -14.76 -2.48
N GLN A 951 -17.40 -15.80 -3.20
CA GLN A 951 -16.98 -16.08 -4.56
C GLN A 951 -18.03 -15.51 -5.52
N THR A 952 -17.66 -14.55 -6.35
CA THR A 952 -18.55 -13.88 -7.30
C THR A 952 -18.50 -14.51 -8.69
N THR A 953 -18.20 -15.80 -8.78
CA THR A 953 -18.02 -16.52 -10.02
C THR A 953 -19.23 -16.38 -10.93
N GLY A 954 -19.01 -15.91 -12.16
CA GLY A 954 -20.04 -15.77 -13.18
C GLY A 954 -20.78 -14.45 -13.15
N LEU A 955 -20.43 -13.56 -12.24
CA LEU A 955 -20.84 -12.17 -12.24
C LEU A 955 -19.87 -11.30 -13.03
N GLY A 956 -20.30 -10.12 -13.44
CA GLY A 956 -19.50 -9.10 -14.08
C GLY A 956 -18.85 -8.16 -13.06
N HIS A 957 -19.47 -7.02 -12.84
CA HIS A 957 -18.97 -5.98 -11.93
C HIS A 957 -20.06 -5.60 -10.91
N GLY A 958 -19.64 -5.09 -9.77
CA GLY A 958 -20.58 -4.61 -8.78
C GLY A 958 -20.03 -4.57 -7.36
N SER A 959 -20.95 -4.64 -6.38
CA SER A 959 -20.63 -4.57 -4.95
C SER A 959 -21.37 -5.65 -4.17
N VAL A 960 -20.79 -6.04 -3.03
CA VAL A 960 -21.31 -7.11 -2.17
C VAL A 960 -21.49 -6.61 -0.74
N TRP A 961 -22.61 -6.94 -0.13
CA TRP A 961 -22.90 -6.69 1.29
C TRP A 961 -23.17 -7.99 2.03
N VAL A 962 -22.67 -8.06 3.25
CA VAL A 962 -23.02 -9.10 4.21
C VAL A 962 -23.56 -8.46 5.48
N ASN A 963 -24.79 -8.83 5.87
CA ASN A 963 -25.49 -8.26 7.01
C ASN A 963 -25.56 -6.72 7.00
N GLY A 964 -25.59 -6.12 5.82
CA GLY A 964 -25.63 -4.67 5.60
C GLY A 964 -24.27 -3.98 5.57
N HIS A 965 -23.15 -4.70 5.75
CA HIS A 965 -21.80 -4.16 5.61
C HIS A 965 -21.30 -4.36 4.18
N ASN A 966 -20.82 -3.30 3.55
CA ASN A 966 -20.28 -3.33 2.19
C ASN A 966 -18.86 -3.91 2.21
N LEU A 967 -18.66 -5.09 1.59
CA LEU A 967 -17.36 -5.76 1.49
C LEU A 967 -16.44 -5.11 0.45
N GLY A 968 -16.97 -4.26 -0.40
CA GLY A 968 -16.24 -3.64 -1.52
C GLY A 968 -16.72 -4.14 -2.89
N ARG A 969 -15.92 -3.81 -3.89
CA ARG A 969 -16.19 -4.05 -5.31
C ARG A 969 -15.71 -5.42 -5.77
N TYR A 970 -16.32 -5.95 -6.81
CA TYR A 970 -15.83 -7.08 -7.60
C TYR A 970 -15.89 -6.77 -9.12
N PRO A 971 -15.13 -7.51 -9.96
CA PRO A 971 -14.24 -8.61 -9.62
C PRO A 971 -12.96 -8.13 -8.92
N GLU A 972 -12.37 -9.01 -8.12
CA GLU A 972 -11.03 -8.74 -7.57
C GLU A 972 -10.01 -8.58 -8.69
N LYS A 973 -9.21 -7.54 -8.64
CA LYS A 973 -8.12 -7.25 -9.58
C LYS A 973 -6.78 -7.85 -9.14
N THR A 974 -6.74 -8.34 -7.91
CA THR A 974 -5.58 -8.99 -7.30
C THR A 974 -5.77 -10.50 -7.21
N ALA A 975 -4.73 -11.24 -6.86
CA ALA A 975 -4.78 -12.69 -6.71
C ALA A 975 -5.53 -13.16 -5.44
N ALA A 976 -6.49 -12.39 -4.96
CA ALA A 976 -7.29 -12.74 -3.79
C ALA A 976 -8.23 -13.91 -4.07
N PRO A 977 -8.41 -14.83 -3.11
CA PRO A 977 -9.26 -16.01 -3.30
C PRO A 977 -10.77 -15.70 -3.16
N GLY A 978 -11.21 -14.47 -3.35
CA GLY A 978 -12.57 -13.96 -3.21
C GLY A 978 -12.68 -12.84 -2.17
N LEU A 979 -13.84 -12.20 -2.06
CA LEU A 979 -14.05 -11.08 -1.15
C LEU A 979 -14.08 -11.56 0.30
N TYR A 980 -13.16 -11.05 1.11
CA TYR A 980 -13.08 -11.38 2.53
C TYR A 980 -14.28 -10.83 3.31
N ILE A 981 -14.85 -11.68 4.17
CA ILE A 981 -15.89 -11.28 5.11
C ILE A 981 -15.25 -11.13 6.49
N PRO A 982 -15.14 -9.92 7.05
CA PRO A 982 -14.69 -9.73 8.42
C PRO A 982 -15.50 -10.55 9.41
N GLU A 983 -14.83 -11.30 10.25
CA GLU A 983 -15.45 -12.22 11.22
C GLU A 983 -16.41 -11.50 12.19
N CYS A 984 -16.14 -10.24 12.52
CA CYS A 984 -16.98 -9.41 13.37
C CYS A 984 -18.36 -9.05 12.75
N TRP A 985 -18.48 -9.13 11.42
CA TRP A 985 -19.73 -8.86 10.70
C TRP A 985 -20.62 -10.10 10.56
N LEU A 986 -20.10 -11.28 10.88
CA LEU A 986 -20.84 -12.53 10.80
C LEU A 986 -21.61 -12.84 12.09
N LYS A 987 -22.79 -13.41 11.92
CA LYS A 987 -23.67 -13.89 13.00
C LYS A 987 -23.71 -15.41 13.00
N ALA A 988 -23.69 -16.01 14.18
CA ALA A 988 -23.99 -17.43 14.29
C ALA A 988 -25.39 -17.71 13.72
N GLY A 989 -25.49 -18.70 12.84
CA GLY A 989 -26.74 -19.04 12.16
C GLY A 989 -26.93 -18.29 10.83
N SER A 990 -28.06 -17.60 10.65
CA SER A 990 -28.43 -16.98 9.38
C SER A 990 -27.80 -15.62 9.17
N ASN A 991 -27.17 -15.46 8.02
CA ASN A 991 -26.57 -14.21 7.53
C ASN A 991 -27.21 -13.84 6.19
N GLU A 992 -27.34 -12.56 5.90
CA GLU A 992 -27.85 -12.04 4.64
C GLU A 992 -26.69 -11.69 3.70
N LEU A 993 -26.79 -12.10 2.45
CA LEU A 993 -25.91 -11.72 1.36
C LEU A 993 -26.72 -10.91 0.34
N VAL A 994 -26.27 -9.69 0.03
CA VAL A 994 -26.82 -8.86 -1.03
C VAL A 994 -25.71 -8.55 -2.04
N ILE A 995 -26.06 -8.63 -3.32
CA ILE A 995 -25.16 -8.35 -4.43
C ILE A 995 -25.84 -7.31 -5.32
N TYR A 996 -25.13 -6.27 -5.65
CA TYR A 996 -25.46 -5.39 -6.76
C TYR A 996 -24.63 -5.78 -7.97
N GLU A 997 -25.28 -6.04 -9.07
CA GLU A 997 -24.66 -6.51 -10.30
C GLU A 997 -24.95 -5.51 -11.42
N GLU A 998 -23.92 -4.94 -12.00
CA GLU A 998 -23.98 -3.81 -12.93
C GLU A 998 -24.25 -4.24 -14.37
N ASP A 999 -23.85 -5.45 -14.74
CA ASP A 999 -23.94 -5.96 -16.11
C ASP A 999 -25.18 -6.83 -16.35
N GLY A 1000 -26.02 -7.03 -15.32
CA GLY A 1000 -27.26 -7.83 -15.39
C GLY A 1000 -27.04 -9.35 -15.39
N HIS A 1001 -25.88 -9.84 -14.95
CA HIS A 1001 -25.62 -11.27 -14.83
C HIS A 1001 -26.32 -11.88 -13.61
N ARG A 1002 -26.54 -13.20 -13.64
CA ARG A 1002 -27.26 -13.92 -12.58
C ARG A 1002 -26.30 -14.55 -11.57
N PRO A 1003 -26.65 -14.61 -10.28
CA PRO A 1003 -25.78 -15.13 -9.22
C PRO A 1003 -25.79 -16.67 -9.10
N ASP A 1004 -26.01 -17.39 -10.20
CA ASP A 1004 -26.23 -18.85 -10.19
C ASP A 1004 -24.99 -19.65 -9.70
N ARG A 1005 -23.79 -19.08 -9.78
CA ARG A 1005 -22.52 -19.67 -9.37
C ARG A 1005 -21.85 -18.97 -8.17
N VAL A 1006 -22.53 -18.04 -7.56
CA VAL A 1006 -22.04 -17.37 -6.35
C VAL A 1006 -22.03 -18.34 -5.18
N SER A 1007 -20.99 -18.30 -4.37
CA SER A 1007 -20.89 -19.11 -3.16
C SER A 1007 -20.17 -18.40 -2.02
N VAL A 1008 -20.50 -18.77 -0.79
CA VAL A 1008 -19.77 -18.38 0.40
C VAL A 1008 -18.93 -19.56 0.85
N GLN A 1009 -17.62 -19.37 0.96
CA GLN A 1009 -16.66 -20.45 1.25
C GLN A 1009 -15.91 -20.15 2.53
N GLN A 1010 -15.65 -21.18 3.31
CA GLN A 1010 -14.83 -21.13 4.49
C GLN A 1010 -13.40 -21.54 4.14
N GLU A 1011 -12.44 -20.70 4.52
CA GLU A 1011 -11.04 -21.09 4.58
C GLU A 1011 -10.77 -21.72 5.95
N ALA A 1012 -9.95 -22.78 5.99
CA ALA A 1012 -9.63 -23.47 7.22
C ALA A 1012 -8.75 -22.59 8.11
N ALA A 1013 -9.28 -22.19 9.25
CA ALA A 1013 -8.52 -21.59 10.34
C ALA A 1013 -8.73 -22.42 11.60
N ALA A 1014 -7.68 -22.65 12.39
CA ALA A 1014 -7.77 -23.38 13.66
C ALA A 1014 -7.13 -22.57 14.78
N GLY A 1015 -7.92 -22.22 15.78
CA GLY A 1015 -7.47 -21.60 17.02
C GLY A 1015 -7.64 -22.54 18.22
N ARG A 1016 -6.84 -22.35 19.26
CA ARG A 1016 -6.89 -23.09 20.52
C ARG A 1016 -6.71 -22.19 21.73
N VAL A 1017 -7.40 -22.49 22.79
CA VAL A 1017 -7.11 -21.96 24.11
C VAL A 1017 -6.34 -22.99 24.91
N LEU A 1018 -5.12 -22.65 25.29
CA LEU A 1018 -4.28 -23.46 26.18
C LEU A 1018 -4.24 -22.83 27.57
N SER A 1019 -4.39 -23.63 28.59
CA SER A 1019 -4.32 -23.15 29.96
C SER A 1019 -3.51 -24.08 30.85
N VAL A 1020 -3.02 -23.52 31.92
CA VAL A 1020 -2.33 -24.28 32.97
C VAL A 1020 -2.61 -23.71 34.35
N ASN A 1021 -2.70 -24.61 35.34
CA ASN A 1021 -2.69 -24.20 36.74
C ASN A 1021 -1.26 -23.78 37.09
N SER A 1022 -1.03 -22.50 37.38
CA SER A 1022 0.29 -22.01 37.74
C SER A 1022 0.40 -21.84 39.25
N ASN A 1023 1.21 -22.68 39.86
CA ASN A 1023 1.82 -22.33 41.15
C ASN A 1023 3.13 -21.61 40.84
N PHE A 1024 3.08 -20.33 40.48
CA PHE A 1024 4.24 -19.48 40.30
C PHE A 1024 4.44 -18.57 41.51
#